data_7c273ce51a2930071a8252c584b3c8ef
#
_entry.id   7c273ce51a2930071a8252c584b3c8ef
#
_cell.length_a   1.000
_cell.length_b   1.000
_cell.length_c   1.000
_cell.angle_alpha   90.00
_cell.angle_beta   90.00
_cell.angle_gamma   90.00
#
_symmetry.space_group_name_H-M   'P 1'
#
loop_
_entity.id
_entity.type
_entity.pdbx_description
1 polymer ?
#
loop_
_entity_poly.entity_id
_entity_poly.type
_entity_poly.pdbx_seq_one_letter_code
_entity_poly.pdbx_strand_id
1 'polypeptide(L)'
;MKKSFLIVRSNIRKSVGQTTAIVVLVLLSALMLNLWLMLATDYTANFDRYHNKLNAEHVTLVADENKDEFKKFLSKTVENDSRTSEYRLDNCMCAESTFCYNDDEIFTDNSIFLEKQAAVTRTVGKIEILEEGNETSGVYLPLVFKNTDGVEVGEQIDIIIGNHKMTYTICGFFNSIMMGSSNCGMIEVVLTEDKYTQLEDMGYAPQSTLCSVRLKDKQDDISYETWLSSAVLEDYPNIGVFNNNYSTVAQARYISQMVCSGIISAMAFFVLLIALVVIVSNIINYIQVNMKNLGALKAVGYTSGQLICSLLLQFLTLTFIAALVGIVLSYCLFPAINTMMIQQTAIPYTMRFLPIPLLATLVVLAVAVTFAVWFASRKIKKIEPIDALRSGIQTHNFKRNHIPFEKTNAPLNLAFALKNTMSGVKYNITVFITMLVLSLVIVFSGLMIENVIADITPFLNLIVGENSDSSVNILTEKEDSFLHAMEDDSRVEKIYLYTTLDVSHNDGANLMASLCDDYSVLDNQNLIVDGRYPKYDNEIAVGAKYAGEERLKVGDEIEIAANGKKFKYLICGFTQTSYNLGRDCMLTRKGYERLGELTILNYHINLTDKTDIDAFNQEVKDKFSDSVIAAINLKTTLENLANVYVSLMTVIVIAVLIISAVIIVFVLYLLVRTMLNNKLNDYGIMEALGFTSKQLILQTALSFMPTTILSVVVGLVISSFIINPLTALFLSGIGIIKCTFTIPILFIVIAGIGLVIFAFVIVCALSLKIKKIAPRALLSGE
;
A
#
# COMPACT_ATOMS: atom_id res chain seq x y z
N MET A 1 -41.12 -19.40 4.96
CA MET A 1 -40.44 -18.48 4.04
C MET A 1 -41.35 -17.41 3.44
N LYS A 2 -42.49 -17.72 2.79
CA LYS A 2 -43.40 -16.70 2.20
C LYS A 2 -43.85 -15.59 3.18
N LYS A 3 -44.20 -15.94 4.43
CA LYS A 3 -44.63 -14.96 5.46
C LYS A 3 -43.50 -14.02 5.90
N SER A 4 -42.26 -14.48 6.01
CA SER A 4 -41.11 -13.66 6.36
C SER A 4 -40.77 -12.65 5.24
N PHE A 5 -40.91 -13.05 3.98
CA PHE A 5 -40.69 -12.18 2.81
C PHE A 5 -41.69 -11.03 2.70
N LEU A 6 -42.97 -11.26 3.09
CA LEU A 6 -43.98 -10.19 3.15
C LEU A 6 -43.62 -9.13 4.20
N ILE A 7 -43.09 -9.55 5.36
CA ILE A 7 -42.61 -8.64 6.42
C ILE A 7 -41.44 -7.82 5.89
N VAL A 8 -40.47 -8.46 5.24
CA VAL A 8 -39.30 -7.80 4.62
C VAL A 8 -39.72 -6.73 3.64
N ARG A 9 -40.62 -7.05 2.68
CA ARG A 9 -41.11 -6.10 1.66
C ARG A 9 -41.84 -4.89 2.29
N SER A 10 -42.66 -5.14 3.32
CA SER A 10 -43.36 -4.09 4.06
C SER A 10 -42.37 -3.15 4.76
N ASN A 11 -41.36 -3.72 5.43
CA ASN A 11 -40.37 -2.95 6.16
C ASN A 11 -39.52 -2.06 5.24
N ILE A 12 -39.06 -2.58 4.10
CA ILE A 12 -38.30 -1.83 3.11
C ILE A 12 -39.11 -0.63 2.60
N ARG A 13 -40.39 -0.82 2.26
CA ARG A 13 -41.24 0.26 1.77
C ARG A 13 -41.52 1.34 2.80
N LYS A 14 -41.62 1.01 4.09
CA LYS A 14 -41.86 1.97 5.18
C LYS A 14 -40.61 2.75 5.57
N SER A 15 -39.39 2.25 5.28
CA SER A 15 -38.13 2.85 5.73
C SER A 15 -37.13 3.08 4.57
N VAL A 16 -37.62 3.54 3.40
CA VAL A 16 -36.80 3.68 2.18
C VAL A 16 -35.49 4.42 2.45
N GLY A 17 -35.50 5.59 3.09
CA GLY A 17 -34.26 6.36 3.29
C GLY A 17 -33.25 5.69 4.24
N GLN A 18 -33.70 4.89 5.22
CA GLN A 18 -32.78 4.12 6.05
C GLN A 18 -32.18 2.95 5.26
N THR A 19 -33.00 2.29 4.46
CA THR A 19 -32.58 1.21 3.57
C THR A 19 -31.55 1.69 2.56
N THR A 20 -31.78 2.85 1.91
CA THR A 20 -30.84 3.44 0.95
C THR A 20 -29.49 3.73 1.58
N ALA A 21 -29.45 4.32 2.76
CA ALA A 21 -28.17 4.64 3.41
C ALA A 21 -27.39 3.37 3.81
N ILE A 22 -28.07 2.33 4.27
CA ILE A 22 -27.42 1.03 4.54
C ILE A 22 -26.88 0.41 3.24
N VAL A 23 -27.68 0.45 2.17
CA VAL A 23 -27.27 -0.06 0.86
C VAL A 23 -26.02 0.66 0.37
N VAL A 24 -25.96 1.99 0.47
CA VAL A 24 -24.78 2.78 0.05
C VAL A 24 -23.55 2.43 0.90
N LEU A 25 -23.67 2.31 2.22
CA LEU A 25 -22.54 1.96 3.08
C LEU A 25 -22.02 0.55 2.81
N VAL A 26 -22.90 -0.43 2.62
CA VAL A 26 -22.51 -1.80 2.27
C VAL A 26 -21.91 -1.86 0.86
N LEU A 27 -22.46 -1.09 -0.08
CA LEU A 27 -21.94 -0.96 -1.44
C LEU A 27 -20.48 -0.42 -1.42
N LEU A 28 -20.24 0.66 -0.68
CA LEU A 28 -18.88 1.22 -0.54
C LEU A 28 -17.93 0.22 0.14
N SER A 29 -18.41 -0.51 1.16
CA SER A 29 -17.62 -1.57 1.81
C SER A 29 -17.29 -2.69 0.82
N ALA A 30 -18.25 -3.12 0.00
CA ALA A 30 -18.07 -4.15 -1.01
C ALA A 30 -17.08 -3.71 -2.10
N LEU A 31 -17.22 -2.45 -2.56
CA LEU A 31 -16.34 -1.86 -3.55
C LEU A 31 -14.88 -1.88 -3.07
N MET A 32 -14.61 -1.34 -1.88
CA MET A 32 -13.25 -1.27 -1.33
C MET A 32 -12.67 -2.65 -1.05
N LEU A 33 -13.47 -3.53 -0.45
CA LEU A 33 -13.03 -4.89 -0.13
C LEU A 33 -12.72 -5.71 -1.40
N ASN A 34 -13.54 -5.58 -2.45
CA ASN A 34 -13.31 -6.29 -3.70
C ASN A 34 -12.09 -5.73 -4.46
N LEU A 35 -11.91 -4.40 -4.47
CA LEU A 35 -10.69 -3.78 -5.05
C LEU A 35 -9.44 -4.29 -4.36
N TRP A 36 -9.41 -4.28 -3.02
CA TRP A 36 -8.29 -4.84 -2.27
C TRP A 36 -8.01 -6.29 -2.63
N LEU A 37 -9.04 -7.14 -2.65
CA LEU A 37 -8.88 -8.57 -2.97
C LEU A 37 -8.41 -8.79 -4.42
N MET A 38 -8.87 -7.98 -5.38
CA MET A 38 -8.39 -8.05 -6.76
C MET A 38 -6.89 -7.73 -6.85
N LEU A 39 -6.45 -6.66 -6.18
CA LEU A 39 -5.03 -6.29 -6.14
C LEU A 39 -4.19 -7.34 -5.40
N ALA A 40 -4.63 -7.78 -4.25
CA ALA A 40 -3.87 -8.71 -3.41
C ALA A 40 -3.75 -10.12 -3.99
N THR A 41 -4.67 -10.55 -4.87
CA THR A 41 -4.67 -11.92 -5.39
C THR A 41 -4.29 -12.03 -6.86
N ASP A 42 -4.97 -11.30 -7.75
CA ASP A 42 -4.78 -11.50 -9.19
C ASP A 42 -3.64 -10.67 -9.76
N TYR A 43 -3.45 -9.46 -9.25
CA TYR A 43 -2.37 -8.61 -9.72
C TYR A 43 -1.00 -9.23 -9.40
N THR A 44 -0.86 -9.78 -8.19
CA THR A 44 0.35 -10.53 -7.80
C THR A 44 0.60 -11.74 -8.71
N ALA A 45 -0.45 -12.48 -9.06
CA ALA A 45 -0.33 -13.61 -9.98
C ALA A 45 -0.05 -13.20 -11.44
N ASN A 46 -0.11 -11.89 -11.76
CA ASN A 46 0.10 -11.41 -13.13
C ASN A 46 1.56 -11.55 -13.59
N PHE A 47 2.51 -11.31 -12.69
CA PHE A 47 3.92 -11.51 -12.97
C PHE A 47 4.21 -12.96 -13.39
N ASP A 48 3.81 -13.92 -12.57
CA ASP A 48 3.97 -15.34 -12.87
C ASP A 48 3.33 -15.74 -14.20
N ARG A 49 2.18 -15.14 -14.54
CA ARG A 49 1.53 -15.40 -15.81
C ARG A 49 2.35 -14.91 -16.99
N TYR A 50 2.85 -13.68 -16.93
CA TYR A 50 3.69 -13.14 -18.00
C TYR A 50 5.06 -13.78 -18.04
N HIS A 51 5.66 -14.09 -16.89
CA HIS A 51 6.90 -14.84 -16.80
C HIS A 51 6.78 -16.19 -17.52
N ASN A 52 5.69 -16.93 -17.28
CA ASN A 52 5.44 -18.20 -17.97
C ASN A 52 5.04 -18.01 -19.44
N LYS A 53 4.24 -16.97 -19.78
CA LYS A 53 3.84 -16.66 -21.15
C LYS A 53 5.04 -16.37 -22.05
N LEU A 54 6.00 -15.62 -21.54
CA LEU A 54 7.19 -15.20 -22.27
C LEU A 54 8.34 -16.21 -22.16
N ASN A 55 8.13 -17.33 -21.48
CA ASN A 55 9.19 -18.29 -21.15
C ASN A 55 10.41 -17.56 -20.57
N ALA A 56 10.17 -16.60 -19.66
CA ALA A 56 11.21 -15.77 -19.11
C ALA A 56 12.19 -16.59 -18.27
N GLU A 57 13.42 -16.15 -18.21
CA GLU A 57 14.49 -16.70 -17.40
C GLU A 57 14.23 -16.56 -15.90
N HIS A 58 14.80 -17.44 -15.10
CA HIS A 58 14.85 -17.30 -13.65
C HIS A 58 16.14 -16.63 -13.18
N VAL A 59 17.20 -16.74 -13.97
CA VAL A 59 18.50 -16.09 -13.72
C VAL A 59 19.01 -15.47 -15.02
N THR A 60 19.42 -14.21 -14.91
CA THR A 60 20.09 -13.46 -15.98
C THR A 60 21.50 -13.15 -15.52
N LEU A 61 22.47 -13.41 -16.38
CA LEU A 61 23.85 -13.00 -16.18
C LEU A 61 24.36 -12.33 -17.46
N VAL A 62 24.92 -11.15 -17.31
CA VAL A 62 25.59 -10.40 -18.39
C VAL A 62 27.06 -10.30 -18.04
N ALA A 63 27.92 -10.73 -18.92
CA ALA A 63 29.38 -10.68 -18.73
C ALA A 63 30.03 -9.86 -19.86
N ASP A 64 30.94 -8.97 -19.49
CA ASP A 64 31.67 -8.11 -20.44
C ASP A 64 32.75 -8.87 -21.20
N GLU A 65 32.39 -9.98 -21.76
CA GLU A 65 33.22 -10.83 -22.62
C GLU A 65 32.33 -11.52 -23.66
N ASN A 66 32.74 -11.49 -24.93
CA ASN A 66 31.97 -12.03 -26.04
C ASN A 66 32.77 -13.09 -26.87
N LYS A 67 33.94 -13.55 -26.42
CA LYS A 67 34.72 -14.54 -27.14
C LYS A 67 34.08 -15.91 -27.14
N ASP A 68 34.28 -16.65 -28.22
CA ASP A 68 33.75 -18.01 -28.37
C ASP A 68 34.23 -18.99 -27.27
N GLU A 69 35.44 -18.79 -26.72
CA GLU A 69 35.95 -19.59 -25.62
C GLU A 69 35.15 -19.39 -24.35
N PHE A 70 34.81 -18.13 -24.04
CA PHE A 70 33.97 -17.77 -22.89
C PHE A 70 32.56 -18.34 -23.04
N LYS A 71 31.94 -18.19 -24.22
CA LYS A 71 30.60 -18.75 -24.49
C LYS A 71 30.58 -20.27 -24.37
N LYS A 72 31.63 -20.97 -24.82
CA LYS A 72 31.75 -22.42 -24.63
C LYS A 72 31.92 -22.81 -23.18
N PHE A 73 32.69 -22.05 -22.41
CA PHE A 73 32.83 -22.24 -20.97
C PHE A 73 31.46 -22.06 -20.29
N LEU A 74 30.76 -20.93 -20.55
CA LEU A 74 29.49 -20.63 -19.95
C LEU A 74 28.42 -21.67 -20.31
N SER A 75 28.32 -22.06 -21.58
CA SER A 75 27.46 -23.14 -22.06
C SER A 75 27.67 -24.44 -21.30
N LYS A 76 28.92 -24.86 -21.19
CA LYS A 76 29.28 -26.09 -20.48
C LYS A 76 28.99 -26.03 -18.98
N THR A 77 29.22 -24.85 -18.35
CA THR A 77 28.93 -24.63 -16.93
C THR A 77 27.43 -24.75 -16.67
N VAL A 78 26.60 -24.06 -17.45
CA VAL A 78 25.16 -24.10 -17.33
C VAL A 78 24.54 -25.45 -17.65
N GLU A 79 25.03 -26.16 -18.69
CA GLU A 79 24.54 -27.49 -19.08
C GLU A 79 24.83 -28.57 -18.03
N ASN A 80 25.94 -28.45 -17.32
CA ASN A 80 26.34 -29.44 -16.34
C ASN A 80 25.57 -29.34 -15.01
N ASP A 81 24.92 -28.24 -14.73
CA ASP A 81 24.15 -28.09 -13.49
C ASP A 81 22.76 -28.73 -13.65
N SER A 82 22.44 -29.61 -12.72
CA SER A 82 21.20 -30.39 -12.73
C SER A 82 19.92 -29.54 -12.56
N ARG A 83 20.03 -28.33 -12.02
CA ARG A 83 18.92 -27.37 -11.79
C ARG A 83 18.48 -26.69 -13.09
N THR A 84 19.34 -26.60 -14.10
CA THR A 84 19.03 -25.98 -15.39
C THR A 84 17.96 -26.78 -16.14
N SER A 85 16.93 -26.08 -16.64
CA SER A 85 15.90 -26.61 -17.53
C SER A 85 16.19 -26.25 -18.98
N GLU A 86 16.35 -24.96 -19.23
CA GLU A 86 16.65 -24.37 -20.55
C GLU A 86 17.59 -23.19 -20.33
N TYR A 87 18.40 -22.88 -21.33
CA TYR A 87 19.20 -21.67 -21.32
C TYR A 87 19.41 -21.11 -22.73
N ARG A 88 19.85 -19.87 -22.81
CA ARG A 88 20.22 -19.21 -24.06
C ARG A 88 21.38 -18.25 -23.81
N LEU A 89 22.28 -18.18 -24.79
CA LEU A 89 23.35 -17.19 -24.87
C LEU A 89 23.09 -16.28 -26.06
N ASP A 90 23.04 -14.97 -25.83
CA ASP A 90 22.86 -13.96 -26.87
C ASP A 90 24.06 -12.98 -26.83
N ASN A 91 24.42 -12.46 -28.00
CA ASN A 91 25.34 -11.34 -28.08
C ASN A 91 24.58 -10.06 -27.71
N CYS A 92 25.20 -9.25 -26.89
CA CYS A 92 24.66 -7.93 -26.52
C CYS A 92 25.80 -6.94 -26.34
N MET A 93 25.44 -5.68 -26.17
CA MET A 93 26.34 -4.66 -25.63
C MET A 93 25.78 -4.23 -24.29
N CYS A 94 26.63 -4.02 -23.29
CA CYS A 94 26.22 -3.59 -21.97
C CYS A 94 26.97 -2.33 -21.56
N ALA A 95 26.23 -1.29 -21.15
CA ALA A 95 26.83 -0.07 -20.63
C ALA A 95 25.86 0.65 -19.69
N GLU A 96 26.40 1.32 -18.68
CA GLU A 96 25.64 2.30 -17.94
C GLU A 96 25.18 3.41 -18.89
N SER A 97 23.88 3.66 -18.94
CA SER A 97 23.26 4.60 -19.89
C SER A 97 22.29 5.50 -19.18
N THR A 98 22.36 6.80 -19.50
CA THR A 98 21.41 7.81 -19.05
C THR A 98 20.42 8.10 -20.17
N PHE A 99 19.13 8.01 -19.86
CA PHE A 99 18.04 8.29 -20.79
C PHE A 99 17.50 9.70 -20.57
N CYS A 100 17.43 10.50 -21.64
CA CYS A 100 16.89 11.87 -21.59
C CYS A 100 15.77 12.04 -22.62
N TYR A 101 14.70 12.71 -22.21
CA TYR A 101 13.56 13.05 -23.05
C TYR A 101 13.15 14.51 -22.85
N ASN A 102 13.04 15.28 -23.94
CA ASN A 102 12.78 16.73 -23.90
C ASN A 102 13.78 17.52 -23.05
N ASP A 103 15.06 17.14 -23.12
CA ASP A 103 16.18 17.69 -22.34
C ASP A 103 16.14 17.40 -20.83
N ASP A 104 15.15 16.66 -20.35
CA ASP A 104 15.09 16.20 -18.96
C ASP A 104 15.65 14.77 -18.85
N GLU A 105 16.47 14.51 -17.83
CA GLU A 105 16.93 13.17 -17.49
C GLU A 105 15.79 12.36 -16.92
N ILE A 106 15.53 11.17 -17.50
CA ILE A 106 14.50 10.24 -17.04
C ILE A 106 15.06 9.34 -15.95
N PHE A 107 16.09 8.56 -16.27
CA PHE A 107 16.83 7.70 -15.34
C PHE A 107 18.14 7.20 -15.93
N THR A 108 18.99 6.68 -15.06
CA THR A 108 20.26 6.03 -15.41
C THR A 108 20.24 4.59 -14.93
N ASP A 109 20.63 3.62 -15.77
CA ASP A 109 20.68 2.19 -15.43
C ASP A 109 21.70 1.45 -16.34
N ASN A 110 22.06 0.23 -15.95
CA ASN A 110 22.81 -0.69 -16.82
C ASN A 110 21.92 -1.15 -17.98
N SER A 111 22.25 -0.71 -19.18
CA SER A 111 21.47 -1.00 -20.38
C SER A 111 22.05 -2.16 -21.15
N ILE A 112 21.20 -3.14 -21.47
CA ILE A 112 21.51 -4.30 -22.28
C ILE A 112 20.96 -4.07 -23.69
N PHE A 113 21.83 -3.70 -24.62
CA PHE A 113 21.46 -3.45 -26.01
C PHE A 113 21.44 -4.75 -26.80
N LEU A 114 20.29 -5.08 -27.37
CA LEU A 114 20.05 -6.25 -28.21
C LEU A 114 19.62 -5.85 -29.62
N GLU A 115 20.05 -6.62 -30.59
CA GLU A 115 19.50 -6.51 -31.96
C GLU A 115 18.07 -7.01 -32.00
N LYS A 116 17.17 -6.31 -32.72
CA LYS A 116 15.73 -6.66 -32.82
C LYS A 116 15.49 -8.11 -33.21
N GLN A 117 16.20 -8.60 -34.25
CA GLN A 117 16.02 -9.97 -34.72
C GLN A 117 16.41 -11.00 -33.66
N ALA A 118 17.51 -10.77 -32.97
CA ALA A 118 17.98 -11.61 -31.87
C ALA A 118 16.97 -11.62 -30.71
N ALA A 119 16.49 -10.44 -30.28
CA ALA A 119 15.55 -10.26 -29.18
C ALA A 119 14.20 -10.96 -29.43
N VAL A 120 13.62 -10.80 -30.63
CA VAL A 120 12.30 -11.36 -30.99
C VAL A 120 12.36 -12.89 -31.16
N THR A 121 13.49 -13.43 -31.59
CA THR A 121 13.64 -14.89 -31.84
C THR A 121 14.07 -15.68 -30.60
N ARG A 122 14.21 -15.04 -29.45
CA ARG A 122 14.61 -15.72 -28.19
C ARG A 122 13.63 -16.83 -27.82
N THR A 123 14.19 -17.96 -27.36
CA THR A 123 13.41 -19.10 -26.84
C THR A 123 13.21 -19.00 -25.34
N VAL A 124 14.22 -18.52 -24.60
CA VAL A 124 14.19 -18.14 -23.19
C VAL A 124 14.35 -16.63 -23.08
N GLY A 125 13.62 -15.98 -22.20
CA GLY A 125 13.61 -14.54 -22.07
C GLY A 125 12.97 -13.82 -23.27
N LYS A 126 11.83 -14.30 -23.72
CA LYS A 126 11.09 -13.70 -24.85
C LYS A 126 10.59 -12.32 -24.49
N ILE A 127 10.63 -11.41 -25.46
CA ILE A 127 9.95 -10.13 -25.40
C ILE A 127 8.61 -10.20 -26.14
N GLU A 128 7.67 -9.33 -25.75
CA GLU A 128 6.40 -9.14 -26.46
C GLU A 128 6.31 -7.70 -26.95
N ILE A 129 6.36 -7.48 -28.27
CA ILE A 129 6.14 -6.16 -28.83
C ILE A 129 4.67 -5.82 -28.64
N LEU A 130 4.41 -4.71 -27.93
CA LEU A 130 3.07 -4.25 -27.56
C LEU A 130 2.57 -3.18 -28.52
N GLU A 131 3.48 -2.36 -29.03
CA GLU A 131 3.19 -1.26 -29.94
C GLU A 131 4.34 -1.12 -30.92
N GLU A 132 4.04 -0.97 -32.19
CA GLU A 132 5.00 -0.80 -33.27
C GLU A 132 4.58 0.34 -34.19
N GLY A 133 5.48 1.27 -34.45
CA GLY A 133 5.27 2.40 -35.33
C GLY A 133 5.61 2.09 -36.80
N ASN A 134 5.58 3.13 -37.62
CA ASN A 134 5.97 3.05 -39.03
C ASN A 134 7.48 3.24 -39.26
N GLU A 135 8.21 3.61 -38.21
CA GLU A 135 9.65 3.87 -38.27
C GLU A 135 10.42 2.55 -38.39
N THR A 136 11.35 2.51 -39.33
CA THR A 136 12.12 1.30 -39.63
C THR A 136 13.52 1.29 -39.04
N SER A 137 13.99 2.44 -38.52
CA SER A 137 15.34 2.64 -37.96
C SER A 137 15.24 3.41 -36.63
N GLY A 138 15.70 2.81 -35.55
CA GLY A 138 15.67 3.42 -34.23
C GLY A 138 15.72 2.41 -33.10
N VAL A 139 14.99 2.71 -32.03
CA VAL A 139 14.99 1.95 -30.76
C VAL A 139 13.59 1.47 -30.38
N TYR A 140 13.51 0.28 -29.84
CA TYR A 140 12.37 -0.22 -29.10
C TYR A 140 12.69 -0.19 -27.61
N LEU A 141 11.77 0.34 -26.81
CA LEU A 141 11.96 0.56 -25.38
C LEU A 141 10.96 -0.28 -24.56
N PRO A 142 11.30 -0.63 -23.34
CA PRO A 142 10.33 -1.23 -22.43
C PRO A 142 9.14 -0.31 -22.16
N LEU A 143 8.00 -0.91 -21.81
CA LEU A 143 6.73 -0.20 -21.56
C LEU A 143 6.82 0.87 -20.45
N VAL A 144 7.82 0.80 -19.58
CA VAL A 144 8.03 1.79 -18.51
C VAL A 144 8.19 3.19 -19.06
N PHE A 145 8.94 3.40 -20.14
CA PHE A 145 9.17 4.71 -20.75
C PHE A 145 7.87 5.38 -21.24
N LYS A 146 6.96 4.61 -21.82
CA LYS A 146 5.66 5.12 -22.23
C LYS A 146 4.78 5.51 -21.05
N ASN A 147 4.76 4.65 -20.05
CA ASN A 147 3.79 4.78 -18.96
C ASN A 147 4.21 5.79 -17.90
N THR A 148 5.51 5.91 -17.63
CA THR A 148 6.04 6.80 -16.59
C THR A 148 6.37 8.17 -17.16
N ASP A 149 7.05 8.21 -18.31
CA ASP A 149 7.66 9.42 -18.85
C ASP A 149 6.87 10.03 -20.01
N GLY A 150 5.79 9.34 -20.42
CA GLY A 150 4.87 9.82 -21.45
C GLY A 150 5.45 9.84 -22.86
N VAL A 151 6.50 9.05 -23.08
CA VAL A 151 7.20 8.96 -24.37
C VAL A 151 6.33 8.23 -25.39
N GLU A 152 6.20 8.72 -26.62
CA GLU A 152 5.35 8.11 -27.65
C GLU A 152 6.18 7.59 -28.85
N VAL A 153 5.55 6.68 -29.61
CA VAL A 153 6.16 6.13 -30.84
C VAL A 153 6.34 7.23 -31.87
N GLY A 154 7.49 7.26 -32.52
CA GLY A 154 7.89 8.26 -33.50
C GLY A 154 8.60 9.49 -32.92
N GLU A 155 8.64 9.64 -31.62
CA GLU A 155 9.40 10.68 -30.94
C GLU A 155 10.88 10.29 -30.81
N GLN A 156 11.69 11.24 -30.36
CA GLN A 156 13.13 11.05 -30.18
C GLN A 156 13.46 10.94 -28.70
N ILE A 157 14.39 10.05 -28.39
CA ILE A 157 14.99 9.88 -27.07
C ILE A 157 16.50 9.96 -27.20
N ASP A 158 17.14 10.58 -26.23
CA ASP A 158 18.58 10.63 -26.14
C ASP A 158 19.06 9.57 -25.15
N ILE A 159 20.04 8.79 -25.58
CA ILE A 159 20.75 7.81 -24.76
C ILE A 159 22.19 8.25 -24.64
N ILE A 160 22.65 8.49 -23.43
CA ILE A 160 24.00 8.94 -23.13
C ILE A 160 24.78 7.76 -22.54
N ILE A 161 25.89 7.39 -23.16
CA ILE A 161 26.82 6.37 -22.69
C ILE A 161 28.18 7.06 -22.43
N GLY A 162 28.59 7.10 -21.18
CA GLY A 162 29.72 7.93 -20.78
C GLY A 162 29.49 9.38 -21.15
N ASN A 163 30.36 9.94 -22.03
CA ASN A 163 30.24 11.33 -22.52
C ASN A 163 29.62 11.45 -23.94
N HIS A 164 29.03 10.33 -24.43
CA HIS A 164 28.54 10.28 -25.81
C HIS A 164 27.02 10.27 -25.87
N LYS A 165 26.43 11.35 -26.33
CA LYS A 165 24.99 11.48 -26.54
C LYS A 165 24.59 10.94 -27.90
N MET A 166 23.62 10.05 -27.96
CA MET A 166 23.05 9.45 -29.16
C MET A 166 21.54 9.65 -29.18
N THR A 167 21.02 10.18 -30.27
CA THR A 167 19.57 10.38 -30.43
C THR A 167 18.99 9.28 -31.30
N TYR A 168 17.94 8.62 -30.76
CA TYR A 168 17.23 7.55 -31.44
C TYR A 168 15.74 7.90 -31.62
N THR A 169 15.17 7.48 -32.74
CA THR A 169 13.73 7.53 -32.97
C THR A 169 13.09 6.29 -32.36
N ILE A 170 11.99 6.46 -31.63
CA ILE A 170 11.28 5.35 -30.98
C ILE A 170 10.43 4.62 -31.99
N CYS A 171 10.79 3.37 -32.28
CA CYS A 171 10.09 2.50 -33.21
C CYS A 171 8.94 1.74 -32.56
N GLY A 172 8.92 1.58 -31.24
CA GLY A 172 7.86 0.89 -30.54
C GLY A 172 8.17 0.60 -29.07
N PHE A 173 7.22 -0.07 -28.43
CA PHE A 173 7.34 -0.49 -27.04
C PHE A 173 7.13 -1.99 -26.89
N PHE A 174 7.88 -2.58 -25.96
CA PHE A 174 7.78 -4.01 -25.67
C PHE A 174 7.66 -4.30 -24.16
N ASN A 175 7.27 -5.50 -23.85
CA ASN A 175 7.25 -6.05 -22.50
C ASN A 175 8.39 -7.06 -22.34
N SER A 176 9.27 -6.79 -21.38
CA SER A 176 10.26 -7.71 -20.85
C SER A 176 10.00 -7.89 -19.35
N ILE A 177 10.04 -9.12 -18.87
CA ILE A 177 9.70 -9.40 -17.47
C ILE A 177 10.89 -9.17 -16.56
N MET A 178 12.06 -9.64 -16.95
CA MET A 178 13.25 -9.59 -16.09
C MET A 178 14.03 -8.29 -16.21
N MET A 179 13.96 -7.60 -17.35
CA MET A 179 14.73 -6.40 -17.65
C MET A 179 13.87 -5.25 -18.21
N GLY A 180 12.60 -5.18 -17.88
CA GLY A 180 11.65 -4.21 -18.45
C GLY A 180 11.27 -3.04 -17.54
N SER A 181 12.03 -2.76 -16.49
CA SER A 181 11.81 -1.65 -15.56
C SER A 181 13.13 -1.27 -14.90
N SER A 182 13.30 0.00 -14.57
CA SER A 182 14.45 0.53 -13.83
C SER A 182 14.70 -0.17 -12.48
N ASN A 183 13.67 -0.76 -11.89
CA ASN A 183 13.78 -1.48 -10.61
C ASN A 183 14.38 -2.89 -10.74
N CYS A 184 14.75 -3.31 -11.94
CA CYS A 184 15.29 -4.66 -12.19
C CYS A 184 16.83 -4.72 -12.06
N GLY A 185 17.50 -3.58 -11.81
CA GLY A 185 18.97 -3.49 -11.74
C GLY A 185 19.66 -3.51 -13.11
N MET A 186 18.93 -3.78 -14.18
CA MET A 186 19.34 -3.64 -15.57
C MET A 186 18.12 -3.50 -16.47
N ILE A 187 18.27 -2.78 -17.58
CA ILE A 187 17.19 -2.51 -18.52
C ILE A 187 17.52 -3.00 -19.93
N GLU A 188 16.58 -3.68 -20.57
CA GLU A 188 16.71 -4.18 -21.93
C GLU A 188 16.34 -3.08 -22.93
N VAL A 189 17.20 -2.83 -23.92
CA VAL A 189 17.00 -1.89 -25.02
C VAL A 189 17.18 -2.62 -26.32
N VAL A 190 16.19 -2.55 -27.21
CA VAL A 190 16.23 -3.28 -28.49
C VAL A 190 16.44 -2.31 -29.63
N LEU A 191 17.52 -2.47 -30.37
CA LEU A 191 17.91 -1.63 -31.50
C LEU A 191 17.57 -2.30 -32.83
N THR A 192 17.23 -1.52 -33.83
CA THR A 192 17.19 -2.01 -35.20
C THR A 192 18.60 -2.38 -35.67
N GLU A 193 18.73 -3.28 -36.65
CA GLU A 193 20.01 -3.82 -37.13
C GLU A 193 21.02 -2.69 -37.47
N ASP A 194 20.57 -1.65 -38.17
CA ASP A 194 21.39 -0.51 -38.54
C ASP A 194 21.91 0.28 -37.33
N LYS A 195 21.06 0.45 -36.30
CA LYS A 195 21.43 1.17 -35.08
C LYS A 195 22.28 0.35 -34.14
N TYR A 196 22.04 -0.97 -34.11
CA TYR A 196 22.87 -1.91 -33.35
C TYR A 196 24.30 -1.94 -33.92
N THR A 197 24.45 -2.10 -35.25
CA THR A 197 25.76 -2.05 -35.93
C THR A 197 26.43 -0.71 -35.74
N GLN A 198 25.68 0.39 -35.82
CA GLN A 198 26.23 1.72 -35.58
C GLN A 198 26.82 1.88 -34.17
N LEU A 199 26.14 1.40 -33.14
CA LEU A 199 26.62 1.42 -31.75
C LEU A 199 27.84 0.53 -31.57
N GLU A 200 27.84 -0.65 -32.18
CA GLU A 200 28.96 -1.60 -32.19
C GLU A 200 30.21 -0.97 -32.81
N ASP A 201 30.09 -0.32 -34.00
CA ASP A 201 31.19 0.31 -34.69
C ASP A 201 31.77 1.51 -33.92
N MET A 202 30.96 2.21 -33.14
CA MET A 202 31.38 3.32 -32.28
C MET A 202 32.20 2.84 -31.07
N GLY A 203 31.96 1.61 -30.58
CA GLY A 203 32.69 1.04 -29.47
C GLY A 203 32.44 1.70 -28.12
N TYR A 204 31.32 2.41 -27.95
CA TYR A 204 30.97 3.11 -26.70
C TYR A 204 30.46 2.13 -25.62
N ALA A 205 29.89 1.01 -26.01
CA ALA A 205 29.44 -0.05 -25.12
C ALA A 205 30.26 -1.33 -25.39
N PRO A 206 30.82 -1.97 -24.36
CA PRO A 206 31.55 -3.22 -24.52
C PRO A 206 30.64 -4.33 -25.05
N GLN A 207 31.22 -5.16 -25.91
CA GLN A 207 30.56 -6.38 -26.38
C GLN A 207 30.51 -7.41 -25.27
N SER A 208 29.31 -7.84 -24.93
CA SER A 208 29.00 -8.66 -23.78
C SER A 208 28.22 -9.92 -24.19
N THR A 209 28.18 -10.91 -23.32
CA THR A 209 27.36 -12.09 -23.47
C THR A 209 26.22 -12.08 -22.46
N LEU A 210 24.98 -12.13 -22.96
CA LEU A 210 23.79 -12.31 -22.14
C LEU A 210 23.48 -13.81 -22.00
N CYS A 211 23.49 -14.30 -20.78
CA CYS A 211 23.11 -15.65 -20.42
C CYS A 211 21.77 -15.65 -19.70
N SER A 212 20.75 -16.19 -20.34
CA SER A 212 19.40 -16.32 -19.79
C SER A 212 19.14 -17.78 -19.41
N VAL A 213 18.93 -18.07 -18.13
CA VAL A 213 18.76 -19.45 -17.62
C VAL A 213 17.38 -19.63 -17.01
N ARG A 214 16.68 -20.69 -17.45
CA ARG A 214 15.44 -21.15 -16.84
C ARG A 214 15.71 -22.40 -16.02
N LEU A 215 15.31 -22.36 -14.75
CA LEU A 215 15.51 -23.45 -13.79
C LEU A 215 14.30 -24.39 -13.77
N LYS A 216 14.52 -25.64 -13.32
CA LYS A 216 13.44 -26.61 -13.06
C LYS A 216 12.55 -26.18 -11.90
N ASP A 217 13.16 -25.66 -10.84
CA ASP A 217 12.47 -25.01 -9.73
C ASP A 217 12.91 -23.55 -9.65
N LYS A 218 11.95 -22.64 -9.66
CA LYS A 218 12.21 -21.21 -9.56
C LYS A 218 12.75 -20.78 -8.18
N GLN A 219 12.60 -21.62 -7.15
CA GLN A 219 13.09 -21.34 -5.80
C GLN A 219 14.63 -21.47 -5.68
N ASP A 220 15.26 -22.08 -6.67
CA ASP A 220 16.72 -22.21 -6.73
C ASP A 220 17.40 -20.97 -7.35
N ASP A 221 16.65 -19.96 -7.78
CA ASP A 221 17.14 -18.83 -8.59
C ASP A 221 18.35 -18.12 -7.97
N ILE A 222 18.27 -17.76 -6.71
CA ILE A 222 19.31 -17.00 -6.01
C ILE A 222 20.54 -17.85 -5.76
N SER A 223 20.36 -19.10 -5.30
CA SER A 223 21.47 -20.01 -5.08
C SER A 223 22.18 -20.36 -6.39
N TYR A 224 21.41 -20.41 -7.48
CA TYR A 224 21.95 -20.64 -8.82
C TYR A 224 22.72 -19.42 -9.34
N GLU A 225 22.15 -18.22 -9.20
CA GLU A 225 22.79 -16.95 -9.57
C GLU A 225 24.14 -16.79 -8.87
N THR A 226 24.16 -16.94 -7.54
CA THR A 226 25.40 -16.85 -6.74
C THR A 226 26.44 -17.88 -7.19
N TRP A 227 25.99 -19.13 -7.43
CA TRP A 227 26.87 -20.18 -7.92
C TRP A 227 27.43 -19.86 -9.32
N LEU A 228 26.57 -19.43 -10.26
CA LEU A 228 26.97 -19.13 -11.63
C LEU A 228 27.96 -17.95 -11.68
N SER A 229 27.66 -16.87 -10.95
CA SER A 229 28.53 -15.70 -10.85
C SER A 229 29.89 -16.09 -10.25
N SER A 230 29.92 -16.90 -9.19
CA SER A 230 31.16 -17.36 -8.58
C SER A 230 31.97 -18.24 -9.55
N ALA A 231 31.33 -19.14 -10.30
CA ALA A 231 31.99 -19.99 -11.28
C ALA A 231 32.61 -19.17 -12.44
N VAL A 232 31.90 -18.08 -12.85
CA VAL A 232 32.43 -17.18 -13.88
C VAL A 232 33.65 -16.41 -13.36
N LEU A 233 33.57 -15.84 -12.16
CA LEU A 233 34.65 -15.04 -11.59
C LEU A 233 35.87 -15.87 -11.16
N GLU A 234 35.71 -17.18 -10.87
CA GLU A 234 36.81 -18.08 -10.58
C GLU A 234 37.72 -18.30 -11.80
N ASP A 235 37.12 -18.51 -12.99
CA ASP A 235 37.90 -18.74 -14.23
C ASP A 235 38.23 -17.42 -14.96
N TYR A 236 37.43 -16.36 -14.76
CA TYR A 236 37.57 -15.06 -15.42
C TYR A 236 37.48 -13.89 -14.40
N PRO A 237 38.48 -13.72 -13.52
CA PRO A 237 38.39 -12.79 -12.38
C PRO A 237 38.33 -11.28 -12.75
N ASN A 238 38.67 -10.93 -14.01
CA ASN A 238 38.74 -9.53 -14.47
C ASN A 238 37.57 -9.15 -15.38
N ILE A 239 36.47 -9.91 -15.39
CA ILE A 239 35.30 -9.61 -16.21
C ILE A 239 34.27 -8.90 -15.37
N GLY A 240 33.68 -7.82 -15.89
CA GLY A 240 32.47 -7.23 -15.33
C GLY A 240 31.29 -8.20 -15.47
N VAL A 241 30.60 -8.47 -14.37
CA VAL A 241 29.43 -9.33 -14.34
C VAL A 241 28.27 -8.57 -13.72
N PHE A 242 27.16 -8.50 -14.44
CA PHE A 242 25.87 -8.02 -13.95
C PHE A 242 24.90 -9.18 -13.92
N ASN A 243 24.09 -9.29 -12.89
CA ASN A 243 23.14 -10.38 -12.74
C ASN A 243 21.84 -9.92 -12.10
N ASN A 244 20.79 -10.65 -12.34
CA ASN A 244 19.55 -10.58 -11.58
C ASN A 244 18.87 -11.95 -11.54
N ASN A 245 17.93 -12.11 -10.61
CA ASN A 245 17.18 -13.33 -10.45
C ASN A 245 15.67 -13.05 -10.36
N TYR A 246 14.88 -14.10 -10.57
CA TYR A 246 13.42 -14.04 -10.53
C TYR A 246 12.88 -13.47 -9.22
N SER A 247 13.39 -13.89 -8.07
CA SER A 247 12.90 -13.49 -6.76
C SER A 247 13.11 -12.00 -6.51
N THR A 248 14.30 -11.48 -6.83
CA THR A 248 14.64 -10.06 -6.67
C THR A 248 13.81 -9.19 -7.60
N VAL A 249 13.71 -9.56 -8.89
CA VAL A 249 12.94 -8.80 -9.87
C VAL A 249 11.43 -8.83 -9.56
N ALA A 250 10.89 -10.00 -9.19
CA ALA A 250 9.49 -10.12 -8.82
C ALA A 250 9.15 -9.20 -7.63
N GLN A 251 10.02 -9.15 -6.63
CA GLN A 251 9.82 -8.29 -5.47
C GLN A 251 9.92 -6.81 -5.83
N ALA A 252 10.94 -6.41 -6.56
CA ALA A 252 11.13 -5.03 -6.98
C ALA A 252 9.89 -4.49 -7.74
N ARG A 253 9.29 -5.32 -8.60
CA ARG A 253 8.08 -4.95 -9.33
C ARG A 253 6.80 -4.99 -8.48
N TYR A 254 6.77 -5.76 -7.39
CA TYR A 254 5.57 -5.92 -6.55
C TYR A 254 5.48 -4.98 -5.37
N ILE A 255 6.58 -4.40 -4.91
CA ILE A 255 6.59 -3.61 -3.67
C ILE A 255 5.55 -2.49 -3.69
N SER A 256 5.47 -1.75 -4.78
CA SER A 256 4.51 -0.66 -4.96
C SER A 256 3.07 -1.14 -4.86
N GLN A 257 2.75 -2.27 -5.50
CA GLN A 257 1.44 -2.87 -5.44
C GLN A 257 1.09 -3.35 -4.03
N MET A 258 2.04 -3.95 -3.29
CA MET A 258 1.79 -4.41 -1.94
C MET A 258 1.52 -3.25 -0.98
N VAL A 259 2.26 -2.15 -1.11
CA VAL A 259 2.01 -0.92 -0.35
C VAL A 259 0.61 -0.39 -0.62
N CYS A 260 0.22 -0.26 -1.90
CA CYS A 260 -1.11 0.19 -2.29
C CYS A 260 -2.21 -0.74 -1.79
N SER A 261 -2.03 -2.04 -1.95
CA SER A 261 -2.95 -3.06 -1.43
C SER A 261 -3.11 -2.94 0.09
N GLY A 262 -2.03 -2.71 0.83
CA GLY A 262 -2.05 -2.48 2.27
C GLY A 262 -2.93 -1.29 2.66
N ILE A 263 -2.76 -0.16 1.98
CA ILE A 263 -3.52 1.07 2.24
C ILE A 263 -5.00 0.92 1.87
N ILE A 264 -5.30 0.31 0.72
CA ILE A 264 -6.69 0.03 0.32
C ILE A 264 -7.35 -0.95 1.30
N SER A 265 -6.60 -1.92 1.85
CA SER A 265 -7.11 -2.84 2.87
C SER A 265 -7.48 -2.13 4.17
N ALA A 266 -6.66 -1.16 4.61
CA ALA A 266 -6.95 -0.32 5.76
C ALA A 266 -8.28 0.44 5.56
N MET A 267 -8.46 1.01 4.38
CA MET A 267 -9.69 1.72 4.03
C MET A 267 -10.90 0.82 3.98
N ALA A 268 -10.79 -0.35 3.35
CA ALA A 268 -11.85 -1.35 3.33
C ALA A 268 -12.28 -1.74 4.75
N PHE A 269 -11.31 -1.91 5.65
CA PHE A 269 -11.56 -2.21 7.06
C PHE A 269 -12.34 -1.07 7.76
N PHE A 270 -11.93 0.20 7.61
CA PHE A 270 -12.60 1.33 8.23
C PHE A 270 -14.03 1.51 7.71
N VAL A 271 -14.22 1.43 6.40
CA VAL A 271 -15.55 1.57 5.79
C VAL A 271 -16.49 0.45 6.24
N LEU A 272 -15.98 -0.79 6.31
CA LEU A 272 -16.74 -1.93 6.83
C LEU A 272 -17.11 -1.75 8.29
N LEU A 273 -16.18 -1.29 9.12
CA LEU A 273 -16.43 -1.07 10.55
C LEU A 273 -17.53 -0.01 10.76
N ILE A 274 -17.51 1.09 10.02
CA ILE A 274 -18.56 2.12 10.06
C ILE A 274 -19.91 1.52 9.61
N ALA A 275 -19.92 0.76 8.53
CA ALA A 275 -21.13 0.13 8.03
C ALA A 275 -21.77 -0.79 9.08
N LEU A 276 -20.96 -1.61 9.77
CA LEU A 276 -21.42 -2.50 10.84
C LEU A 276 -22.02 -1.72 12.03
N VAL A 277 -21.35 -0.65 12.47
CA VAL A 277 -21.87 0.23 13.55
C VAL A 277 -23.22 0.81 13.17
N VAL A 278 -23.38 1.28 11.95
CA VAL A 278 -24.62 1.84 11.43
C VAL A 278 -25.71 0.78 11.33
N ILE A 279 -25.40 -0.41 10.84
CA ILE A 279 -26.36 -1.53 10.76
C ILE A 279 -26.87 -1.90 12.17
N VAL A 280 -25.94 -2.09 13.13
CA VAL A 280 -26.31 -2.39 14.53
C VAL A 280 -27.23 -1.32 15.10
N SER A 281 -26.89 -0.04 14.91
CA SER A 281 -27.70 1.08 15.38
C SER A 281 -29.08 1.11 14.73
N ASN A 282 -29.17 0.91 13.41
CA ASN A 282 -30.44 0.87 12.71
C ASN A 282 -31.34 -0.26 13.19
N ILE A 283 -30.80 -1.43 13.45
CA ILE A 283 -31.58 -2.56 13.99
C ILE A 283 -32.09 -2.26 15.38
N ILE A 284 -31.24 -1.69 16.25
CA ILE A 284 -31.64 -1.30 17.60
C ILE A 284 -32.77 -0.29 17.57
N ASN A 285 -32.64 0.72 16.67
CA ASN A 285 -33.66 1.74 16.48
C ASN A 285 -34.97 1.16 15.90
N TYR A 286 -34.86 0.30 14.87
CA TYR A 286 -36.00 -0.41 14.30
C TYR A 286 -36.80 -1.18 15.37
N ILE A 287 -36.09 -1.92 16.24
CA ILE A 287 -36.72 -2.67 17.35
C ILE A 287 -37.46 -1.72 18.30
N GLN A 288 -36.91 -0.55 18.61
CA GLN A 288 -37.54 0.42 19.53
C GLN A 288 -38.79 1.07 18.91
N VAL A 289 -38.71 1.52 17.66
CA VAL A 289 -39.84 2.17 16.96
C VAL A 289 -41.00 1.18 16.71
N ASN A 290 -40.67 -0.07 16.40
CA ASN A 290 -41.64 -1.11 16.09
C ASN A 290 -41.93 -2.05 17.28
N MET A 291 -41.65 -1.60 18.51
CA MET A 291 -41.82 -2.45 19.69
C MET A 291 -43.25 -2.98 19.85
N LYS A 292 -44.26 -2.10 19.61
CA LYS A 292 -45.70 -2.49 19.65
C LYS A 292 -46.03 -3.57 18.61
N ASN A 293 -45.57 -3.38 17.38
CA ASN A 293 -45.81 -4.35 16.30
C ASN A 293 -45.09 -5.69 16.56
N LEU A 294 -43.88 -5.66 17.10
CA LEU A 294 -43.11 -6.85 17.48
C LEU A 294 -43.77 -7.57 18.65
N GLY A 295 -44.32 -6.81 19.63
CA GLY A 295 -45.09 -7.34 20.74
C GLY A 295 -46.37 -8.03 20.27
N ALA A 296 -47.13 -7.37 19.36
CA ALA A 296 -48.32 -7.92 18.76
C ALA A 296 -48.05 -9.22 17.98
N LEU A 297 -46.95 -9.27 17.20
CA LEU A 297 -46.54 -10.50 16.51
C LEU A 297 -46.19 -11.62 17.47
N LYS A 298 -45.53 -11.30 18.59
CA LYS A 298 -45.28 -12.30 19.65
C LYS A 298 -46.56 -12.78 20.34
N ALA A 299 -47.51 -11.90 20.59
CA ALA A 299 -48.81 -12.24 21.16
C ALA A 299 -49.63 -13.17 20.24
N VAL A 300 -49.48 -13.04 18.93
CA VAL A 300 -50.09 -13.91 17.90
C VAL A 300 -49.30 -15.22 17.70
N GLY A 301 -48.20 -15.44 18.46
CA GLY A 301 -47.47 -16.71 18.49
C GLY A 301 -46.16 -16.76 17.68
N TYR A 302 -45.65 -15.64 17.15
CA TYR A 302 -44.34 -15.62 16.54
C TYR A 302 -43.24 -15.74 17.58
N THR A 303 -42.30 -16.68 17.36
CA THR A 303 -41.14 -16.85 18.24
C THR A 303 -40.09 -15.74 18.01
N SER A 304 -39.30 -15.44 19.06
CA SER A 304 -38.19 -14.51 18.95
C SER A 304 -37.21 -14.93 17.83
N GLY A 305 -36.99 -16.23 17.61
CA GLY A 305 -36.13 -16.76 16.54
C GLY A 305 -36.67 -16.43 15.14
N GLN A 306 -38.00 -16.55 14.93
CA GLN A 306 -38.63 -16.22 13.65
C GLN A 306 -38.52 -14.72 13.33
N LEU A 307 -38.64 -13.85 14.33
CA LEU A 307 -38.46 -12.40 14.17
C LEU A 307 -37.01 -12.05 13.88
N ILE A 308 -36.05 -12.66 14.54
CA ILE A 308 -34.62 -12.48 14.26
C ILE A 308 -34.28 -12.98 12.84
N CYS A 309 -34.81 -14.16 12.48
CA CYS A 309 -34.58 -14.69 11.12
C CYS A 309 -35.17 -13.79 10.03
N SER A 310 -36.33 -13.14 10.27
CA SER A 310 -36.89 -12.18 9.30
C SER A 310 -36.02 -10.94 9.14
N LEU A 311 -35.41 -10.43 10.23
CA LEU A 311 -34.45 -9.33 10.16
C LEU A 311 -33.14 -9.78 9.45
N LEU A 312 -32.62 -10.96 9.78
CA LEU A 312 -31.47 -11.52 9.09
C LEU A 312 -31.72 -11.60 7.58
N LEU A 313 -32.86 -12.15 7.17
CA LEU A 313 -33.21 -12.24 5.75
C LEU A 313 -33.29 -10.86 5.10
N GLN A 314 -33.87 -9.88 5.77
CA GLN A 314 -33.95 -8.49 5.28
C GLN A 314 -32.57 -7.88 5.05
N PHE A 315 -31.69 -7.91 6.06
CA PHE A 315 -30.38 -7.29 5.95
C PHE A 315 -29.46 -8.06 5.02
N LEU A 316 -29.52 -9.39 4.97
CA LEU A 316 -28.73 -10.19 4.03
C LEU A 316 -29.15 -9.97 2.58
N THR A 317 -30.44 -9.87 2.28
CA THR A 317 -30.90 -9.56 0.91
C THR A 317 -30.45 -8.18 0.48
N LEU A 318 -30.53 -7.17 1.35
CA LEU A 318 -30.02 -5.82 1.06
C LEU A 318 -28.49 -5.82 0.88
N THR A 319 -27.78 -6.55 1.76
CA THR A 319 -26.31 -6.71 1.66
C THR A 319 -25.92 -7.37 0.35
N PHE A 320 -26.62 -8.44 -0.03
CA PHE A 320 -26.31 -9.15 -1.28
C PHE A 320 -26.48 -8.25 -2.51
N ILE A 321 -27.59 -7.52 -2.60
CA ILE A 321 -27.85 -6.60 -3.71
C ILE A 321 -26.80 -5.47 -3.71
N ALA A 322 -26.55 -4.86 -2.55
CA ALA A 322 -25.58 -3.77 -2.42
C ALA A 322 -24.16 -4.25 -2.74
N ALA A 323 -23.78 -5.45 -2.29
CA ALA A 323 -22.48 -6.04 -2.56
C ALA A 323 -22.29 -6.33 -4.06
N LEU A 324 -23.29 -6.88 -4.74
CA LEU A 324 -23.22 -7.09 -6.18
C LEU A 324 -22.99 -5.78 -6.95
N VAL A 325 -23.73 -4.72 -6.58
CA VAL A 325 -23.54 -3.40 -7.22
C VAL A 325 -22.14 -2.84 -6.88
N GLY A 326 -21.69 -2.96 -5.63
CA GLY A 326 -20.35 -2.53 -5.21
C GLY A 326 -19.23 -3.27 -5.94
N ILE A 327 -19.38 -4.58 -6.13
CA ILE A 327 -18.47 -5.41 -6.92
C ILE A 327 -18.46 -4.96 -8.39
N VAL A 328 -19.61 -4.74 -9.02
CA VAL A 328 -19.67 -4.22 -10.39
C VAL A 328 -18.96 -2.86 -10.49
N LEU A 329 -19.20 -1.95 -9.53
CA LEU A 329 -18.52 -0.67 -9.50
C LEU A 329 -17.00 -0.80 -9.29
N SER A 330 -16.53 -1.78 -8.52
CA SER A 330 -15.09 -2.04 -8.38
C SER A 330 -14.45 -2.43 -9.71
N TYR A 331 -15.13 -3.22 -10.53
CA TYR A 331 -14.69 -3.53 -11.88
C TYR A 331 -14.70 -2.31 -12.81
N CYS A 332 -15.66 -1.39 -12.64
CA CYS A 332 -15.68 -0.13 -13.40
C CYS A 332 -14.57 0.84 -13.01
N LEU A 333 -14.17 0.86 -11.74
CA LEU A 333 -13.08 1.71 -11.24
C LEU A 333 -11.69 1.10 -11.43
N PHE A 334 -11.61 -0.21 -11.50
CA PHE A 334 -10.34 -0.93 -11.61
C PHE A 334 -9.47 -0.48 -12.79
N PRO A 335 -9.98 -0.15 -13.99
CA PRO A 335 -9.15 0.34 -15.09
C PRO A 335 -8.33 1.58 -14.74
N ALA A 336 -8.89 2.53 -13.97
CA ALA A 336 -8.14 3.71 -13.52
C ALA A 336 -7.00 3.35 -12.56
N ILE A 337 -7.24 2.42 -11.64
CA ILE A 337 -6.20 1.90 -10.73
C ILE A 337 -5.17 1.10 -11.54
N ASN A 338 -5.63 0.31 -12.50
CA ASN A 338 -4.78 -0.51 -13.34
C ASN A 338 -3.78 0.33 -14.15
N THR A 339 -4.21 1.48 -14.71
CA THR A 339 -3.30 2.39 -15.42
C THR A 339 -2.16 2.84 -14.50
N MET A 340 -2.49 3.21 -13.25
CA MET A 340 -1.47 3.59 -12.25
C MET A 340 -0.56 2.40 -11.87
N MET A 341 -1.11 1.19 -11.76
CA MET A 341 -0.33 0.01 -11.44
C MET A 341 0.60 -0.40 -12.59
N ILE A 342 0.16 -0.25 -13.85
CA ILE A 342 0.99 -0.52 -15.02
C ILE A 342 2.16 0.48 -15.10
N GLN A 343 1.94 1.75 -14.74
CA GLN A 343 3.01 2.74 -14.63
C GLN A 343 4.11 2.30 -13.66
N GLN A 344 3.73 1.63 -12.56
CA GLN A 344 4.65 1.14 -11.55
C GLN A 344 5.36 -0.17 -11.92
N THR A 345 4.58 -1.12 -12.39
CA THR A 345 5.06 -2.48 -12.63
C THR A 345 5.61 -2.67 -14.04
N ALA A 346 5.29 -1.75 -14.97
CA ALA A 346 5.57 -1.86 -16.40
C ALA A 346 5.17 -3.22 -17.01
N ILE A 347 4.20 -3.91 -16.40
CA ILE A 347 3.68 -5.20 -16.87
C ILE A 347 2.25 -4.99 -17.34
N PRO A 348 1.91 -5.34 -18.59
CA PRO A 348 0.55 -5.26 -19.07
C PRO A 348 -0.40 -6.09 -18.19
N TYR A 349 -1.57 -5.56 -17.91
CA TYR A 349 -2.60 -6.27 -17.18
C TYR A 349 -3.90 -6.24 -17.95
N THR A 350 -4.38 -7.41 -18.31
CA THR A 350 -5.69 -7.56 -18.95
C THR A 350 -6.74 -7.94 -17.89
N MET A 351 -7.74 -7.08 -17.76
CA MET A 351 -8.83 -7.28 -16.81
C MET A 351 -9.62 -8.52 -17.15
N ARG A 352 -9.88 -9.37 -16.17
CA ARG A 352 -10.66 -10.59 -16.31
C ARG A 352 -11.63 -10.76 -15.16
N PHE A 353 -12.62 -11.60 -15.33
CA PHE A 353 -13.54 -11.93 -14.25
C PHE A 353 -12.86 -12.82 -13.20
N LEU A 354 -12.91 -12.38 -11.95
CA LEU A 354 -12.24 -13.03 -10.81
C LEU A 354 -13.27 -13.59 -9.83
N PRO A 355 -13.57 -14.89 -9.87
CA PRO A 355 -14.57 -15.49 -8.99
C PRO A 355 -14.14 -15.53 -7.51
N ILE A 356 -12.85 -15.66 -7.22
CA ILE A 356 -12.35 -15.77 -5.85
C ILE A 356 -12.53 -14.46 -5.07
N PRO A 357 -12.05 -13.27 -5.52
CA PRO A 357 -12.33 -11.98 -4.89
C PRO A 357 -13.82 -11.72 -4.71
N LEU A 358 -14.63 -12.00 -5.73
CA LEU A 358 -16.08 -11.84 -5.70
C LEU A 358 -16.71 -12.68 -4.56
N LEU A 359 -16.43 -13.98 -4.53
CA LEU A 359 -16.98 -14.89 -3.52
C LEU A 359 -16.48 -14.52 -2.11
N ALA A 360 -15.20 -14.20 -1.97
CA ALA A 360 -14.63 -13.78 -0.69
C ALA A 360 -15.29 -12.51 -0.18
N THR A 361 -15.50 -11.50 -1.03
CA THR A 361 -16.21 -10.26 -0.67
C THR A 361 -17.64 -10.56 -0.19
N LEU A 362 -18.39 -11.38 -0.91
CA LEU A 362 -19.74 -11.76 -0.53
C LEU A 362 -19.79 -12.51 0.80
N VAL A 363 -18.87 -13.45 1.03
CA VAL A 363 -18.78 -14.24 2.26
C VAL A 363 -18.42 -13.35 3.45
N VAL A 364 -17.40 -12.52 3.32
CA VAL A 364 -16.95 -11.61 4.41
C VAL A 364 -18.08 -10.67 4.81
N LEU A 365 -18.75 -10.02 3.86
CA LEU A 365 -19.87 -9.14 4.13
C LEU A 365 -21.08 -9.89 4.73
N ALA A 366 -21.41 -11.07 4.21
CA ALA A 366 -22.50 -11.87 4.74
C ALA A 366 -22.25 -12.29 6.20
N VAL A 367 -21.02 -12.73 6.53
CA VAL A 367 -20.63 -13.11 7.89
C VAL A 367 -20.66 -11.88 8.80
N ALA A 368 -20.06 -10.76 8.40
CA ALA A 368 -20.01 -9.54 9.19
C ALA A 368 -21.41 -8.98 9.49
N VAL A 369 -22.28 -8.91 8.48
CA VAL A 369 -23.67 -8.45 8.66
C VAL A 369 -24.49 -9.44 9.48
N THR A 370 -24.30 -10.74 9.28
CA THR A 370 -24.97 -11.76 10.12
C THR A 370 -24.61 -11.59 11.58
N PHE A 371 -23.35 -11.38 11.89
CA PHE A 371 -22.88 -11.11 13.25
C PHE A 371 -23.48 -9.83 13.83
N ALA A 372 -23.48 -8.73 13.06
CA ALA A 372 -24.08 -7.46 13.46
C ALA A 372 -25.58 -7.57 13.75
N VAL A 373 -26.33 -8.25 12.87
CA VAL A 373 -27.77 -8.47 13.04
C VAL A 373 -28.03 -9.36 14.26
N TRP A 374 -27.27 -10.44 14.42
CA TRP A 374 -27.40 -11.33 15.57
C TRP A 374 -27.14 -10.60 16.89
N PHE A 375 -26.06 -9.80 16.94
CA PHE A 375 -25.72 -9.01 18.12
C PHE A 375 -26.80 -8.00 18.48
N ALA A 376 -27.29 -7.20 17.49
CA ALA A 376 -28.30 -6.18 17.70
C ALA A 376 -29.66 -6.76 18.09
N SER A 377 -30.05 -7.87 17.45
CA SER A 377 -31.36 -8.47 17.61
C SER A 377 -31.54 -9.29 18.90
N ARG A 378 -30.46 -9.51 19.68
CA ARG A 378 -30.56 -10.12 21.03
C ARG A 378 -31.60 -9.41 21.94
N LYS A 379 -31.82 -8.11 21.71
CA LYS A 379 -32.81 -7.30 22.41
C LYS A 379 -34.25 -7.81 22.19
N ILE A 380 -34.55 -8.45 21.04
CA ILE A 380 -35.88 -8.98 20.73
C ILE A 380 -36.24 -10.11 21.70
N LYS A 381 -35.27 -10.90 22.17
CA LYS A 381 -35.50 -11.97 23.13
C LYS A 381 -36.10 -11.45 24.48
N LYS A 382 -35.70 -10.22 24.85
CA LYS A 382 -36.11 -9.57 26.12
C LYS A 382 -37.45 -8.80 26.04
N ILE A 383 -38.13 -8.78 24.87
CA ILE A 383 -39.42 -8.10 24.71
C ILE A 383 -40.53 -9.03 25.20
N GLU A 384 -41.19 -8.66 26.27
CA GLU A 384 -42.43 -9.31 26.73
C GLU A 384 -43.65 -8.74 25.99
N PRO A 385 -44.57 -9.58 25.49
CA PRO A 385 -45.75 -9.10 24.73
C PRO A 385 -46.58 -8.06 25.47
N ILE A 386 -46.78 -8.27 26.76
CA ILE A 386 -47.61 -7.39 27.60
C ILE A 386 -46.98 -6.01 27.75
N ASP A 387 -45.66 -5.96 28.04
CA ASP A 387 -44.93 -4.71 28.18
C ASP A 387 -44.83 -3.95 26.83
N ALA A 388 -44.65 -4.71 25.73
CA ALA A 388 -44.59 -4.14 24.40
C ALA A 388 -45.91 -3.52 23.96
N LEU A 389 -47.07 -4.11 24.31
CA LEU A 389 -48.39 -3.59 24.01
C LEU A 389 -48.75 -2.41 24.93
N ARG A 390 -48.34 -2.47 26.20
CA ARG A 390 -48.50 -1.40 27.20
C ARG A 390 -47.59 -0.21 27.00
N SER A 391 -46.52 -0.35 26.27
CA SER A 391 -45.43 0.65 26.10
C SER A 391 -45.84 1.93 25.39
N GLY A 392 -47.13 2.25 25.31
CA GLY A 392 -47.55 3.62 25.15
C GLY A 392 -47.36 4.46 26.41
N ILE A 393 -47.20 3.85 27.56
CA ILE A 393 -46.89 4.54 28.81
C ILE A 393 -45.44 4.25 29.14
N GLN A 394 -44.54 5.06 28.61
CA GLN A 394 -43.25 5.25 29.25
C GLN A 394 -43.58 5.76 30.65
N THR A 395 -43.56 4.90 31.65
CA THR A 395 -43.45 5.34 33.02
C THR A 395 -42.28 6.30 33.06
N HIS A 396 -42.60 7.58 33.29
CA HIS A 396 -41.61 8.62 33.43
C HIS A 396 -40.57 8.11 34.45
N ASN A 397 -39.37 7.86 33.94
CA ASN A 397 -38.26 7.54 34.80
C ASN A 397 -37.87 8.87 35.45
N PHE A 398 -38.43 9.17 36.62
CA PHE A 398 -38.10 10.33 37.46
C PHE A 398 -36.64 10.25 37.93
N LYS A 399 -35.71 9.93 37.05
CA LYS A 399 -34.30 10.00 37.28
C LYS A 399 -33.89 11.47 37.44
N ARG A 400 -32.94 11.67 38.33
CA ARG A 400 -32.29 12.91 38.70
C ARG A 400 -32.18 13.83 37.51
N ASN A 401 -32.76 15.03 37.61
CA ASN A 401 -32.66 16.07 36.56
C ASN A 401 -31.20 16.61 36.59
N HIS A 402 -30.41 16.22 35.62
CA HIS A 402 -28.98 16.59 35.58
C HIS A 402 -28.75 18.05 35.19
N ILE A 403 -29.73 18.70 34.53
CA ILE A 403 -29.67 20.11 34.13
C ILE A 403 -31.00 20.74 34.48
N PRO A 404 -31.19 21.24 35.74
CA PRO A 404 -32.37 21.99 36.13
C PRO A 404 -32.29 23.41 35.51
N PHE A 405 -33.27 23.76 34.68
CA PHE A 405 -33.33 25.08 34.01
C PHE A 405 -33.32 26.24 35.01
N GLU A 406 -33.89 26.06 36.18
CA GLU A 406 -33.96 27.07 37.24
C GLU A 406 -32.57 27.46 37.80
N LYS A 407 -31.56 26.59 37.66
CA LYS A 407 -30.20 26.78 38.19
C LYS A 407 -29.15 26.99 37.10
N THR A 408 -29.59 27.07 35.81
CA THR A 408 -28.66 27.12 34.68
C THR A 408 -28.65 28.50 34.05
N ASN A 409 -27.56 29.24 34.14
CA ASN A 409 -27.38 30.57 33.54
C ASN A 409 -27.01 30.53 32.04
N ALA A 410 -27.07 29.37 31.37
CA ALA A 410 -26.77 29.24 29.96
C ALA A 410 -27.92 29.76 29.06
N PRO A 411 -27.63 30.27 27.85
CA PRO A 411 -28.63 30.58 26.87
C PRO A 411 -29.61 29.42 26.68
N LEU A 412 -30.92 29.73 26.60
CA LEU A 412 -32.00 28.74 26.55
C LEU A 412 -31.79 27.64 25.51
N ASN A 413 -31.35 27.99 24.31
CA ASN A 413 -31.05 27.04 23.24
C ASN A 413 -29.90 26.05 23.61
N LEU A 414 -28.89 26.53 24.32
CA LEU A 414 -27.76 25.71 24.76
C LEU A 414 -28.19 24.77 25.90
N ALA A 415 -28.96 25.28 26.87
CA ALA A 415 -29.48 24.47 27.97
C ALA A 415 -30.40 23.33 27.48
N PHE A 416 -31.28 23.63 26.52
CA PHE A 416 -32.10 22.61 25.84
C PHE A 416 -31.26 21.61 25.05
N ALA A 417 -30.23 22.07 24.33
CA ALA A 417 -29.34 21.21 23.57
C ALA A 417 -28.64 20.21 24.48
N LEU A 418 -28.03 20.67 25.58
CA LEU A 418 -27.35 19.83 26.58
C LEU A 418 -28.32 18.84 27.24
N LYS A 419 -29.50 19.27 27.62
CA LYS A 419 -30.53 18.41 28.19
C LYS A 419 -30.97 17.31 27.19
N ASN A 420 -31.15 17.70 25.91
CA ASN A 420 -31.48 16.76 24.85
C ASN A 420 -30.36 15.75 24.58
N THR A 421 -29.11 16.20 24.65
CA THR A 421 -27.94 15.30 24.56
C THR A 421 -27.95 14.25 25.68
N MET A 422 -28.19 14.66 26.93
CA MET A 422 -28.24 13.76 28.07
C MET A 422 -29.46 12.83 28.07
N SER A 423 -30.58 13.23 27.48
CA SER A 423 -31.77 12.38 27.37
C SER A 423 -31.67 11.36 26.22
N GLY A 424 -30.89 11.66 25.19
CA GLY A 424 -30.76 10.87 23.96
C GLY A 424 -29.60 9.86 23.95
N VAL A 425 -29.20 9.28 25.08
CA VAL A 425 -27.96 8.47 25.22
C VAL A 425 -27.80 7.39 24.14
N LYS A 426 -28.86 6.75 23.71
CA LYS A 426 -28.78 5.61 22.78
C LYS A 426 -28.33 5.99 21.36
N TYR A 427 -28.84 7.08 20.82
CA TYR A 427 -28.40 7.57 19.51
C TYR A 427 -27.08 8.33 19.62
N ASN A 428 -26.80 8.99 20.74
CA ASN A 428 -25.55 9.66 21.01
C ASN A 428 -24.36 8.66 21.04
N ILE A 429 -24.55 7.44 21.57
CA ILE A 429 -23.54 6.38 21.50
C ILE A 429 -23.20 6.05 20.02
N THR A 430 -24.20 6.00 19.16
CA THR A 430 -23.96 5.75 17.73
C THR A 430 -23.19 6.89 17.08
N VAL A 431 -23.59 8.15 17.34
CA VAL A 431 -22.85 9.34 16.88
C VAL A 431 -21.43 9.25 17.40
N PHE A 432 -21.25 8.96 18.68
CA PHE A 432 -19.95 8.89 19.33
C PHE A 432 -19.04 7.86 18.65
N ILE A 433 -19.48 6.63 18.49
CA ILE A 433 -18.67 5.57 17.88
C ILE A 433 -18.36 5.90 16.40
N THR A 434 -19.36 6.40 15.66
CA THR A 434 -19.16 6.71 14.24
C THR A 434 -18.17 7.86 14.05
N MET A 435 -18.30 8.96 14.83
CA MET A 435 -17.38 10.08 14.76
C MET A 435 -15.98 9.72 15.23
N LEU A 436 -15.86 8.81 16.21
CA LEU A 436 -14.58 8.27 16.66
C LEU A 436 -13.87 7.51 15.52
N VAL A 437 -14.57 6.61 14.82
CA VAL A 437 -13.98 5.86 13.69
C VAL A 437 -13.64 6.81 12.53
N LEU A 438 -14.48 7.81 12.26
CA LEU A 438 -14.16 8.83 11.24
C LEU A 438 -12.93 9.67 11.62
N SER A 439 -12.75 9.98 12.90
CA SER A 439 -11.54 10.66 13.37
C SER A 439 -10.28 9.81 13.10
N LEU A 440 -10.38 8.49 13.24
CA LEU A 440 -9.29 7.57 12.93
C LEU A 440 -8.92 7.58 11.43
N VAL A 441 -9.93 7.63 10.55
CA VAL A 441 -9.71 7.78 9.10
C VAL A 441 -9.04 9.11 8.76
N ILE A 442 -9.45 10.20 9.41
CA ILE A 442 -8.84 11.52 9.21
C ILE A 442 -7.38 11.53 9.68
N VAL A 443 -7.09 10.95 10.83
CA VAL A 443 -5.71 10.85 11.36
C VAL A 443 -4.85 10.00 10.41
N PHE A 444 -5.39 8.90 9.91
CA PHE A 444 -4.68 8.07 8.91
C PHE A 444 -4.39 8.85 7.61
N SER A 445 -5.39 9.60 7.11
CA SER A 445 -5.19 10.43 5.92
C SER A 445 -4.14 11.52 6.15
N GLY A 446 -4.15 12.16 7.33
CA GLY A 446 -3.15 13.15 7.72
C GLY A 446 -1.75 12.55 7.84
N LEU A 447 -1.64 11.33 8.37
CA LEU A 447 -0.38 10.60 8.45
C LEU A 447 0.21 10.35 7.06
N MET A 448 -0.62 9.92 6.10
CA MET A 448 -0.19 9.70 4.71
C MET A 448 0.19 11.01 4.01
N ILE A 449 -0.55 12.10 4.26
CA ILE A 449 -0.22 13.41 3.70
C ILE A 449 1.14 13.89 4.19
N GLU A 450 1.40 13.82 5.48
CA GLU A 450 2.64 14.33 6.10
C GLU A 450 3.87 13.51 5.72
N ASN A 451 3.77 12.17 5.82
CA ASN A 451 4.93 11.28 5.74
C ASN A 451 5.13 10.63 4.36
N VAL A 452 4.26 10.92 3.38
CA VAL A 452 4.37 10.36 2.02
C VAL A 452 4.22 11.46 0.97
N ILE A 453 3.26 12.42 1.15
CA ILE A 453 2.95 13.40 0.11
C ILE A 453 3.73 14.71 0.32
N ALA A 454 3.79 15.22 1.55
CA ALA A 454 4.47 16.47 1.87
C ALA A 454 5.98 16.27 2.06
N ASP A 455 6.36 15.18 2.74
CA ASP A 455 7.74 14.75 2.91
C ASP A 455 7.78 13.23 2.80
N ILE A 456 8.44 12.72 1.78
CA ILE A 456 8.53 11.29 1.53
C ILE A 456 9.67 10.62 2.30
N THR A 457 10.61 11.39 2.84
CA THR A 457 11.78 10.87 3.55
C THR A 457 11.44 9.87 4.66
N PRO A 458 10.42 10.11 5.53
CA PRO A 458 10.04 9.13 6.55
C PRO A 458 9.55 7.80 5.96
N PHE A 459 8.90 7.84 4.81
CA PHE A 459 8.43 6.64 4.12
C PHE A 459 9.58 5.89 3.45
N LEU A 460 10.51 6.58 2.79
CA LEU A 460 11.72 5.98 2.22
C LEU A 460 12.58 5.33 3.30
N ASN A 461 12.83 6.03 4.41
CA ASN A 461 13.58 5.50 5.55
C ASN A 461 12.92 4.23 6.14
N LEU A 462 11.61 4.11 6.03
CA LEU A 462 10.90 2.93 6.50
C LEU A 462 11.01 1.75 5.53
N ILE A 463 11.03 2.02 4.20
CA ILE A 463 11.02 0.99 3.16
C ILE A 463 12.43 0.60 2.73
N VAL A 464 13.26 1.58 2.37
CA VAL A 464 14.60 1.36 1.82
C VAL A 464 15.64 1.12 2.94
N GLY A 465 15.40 1.65 4.10
CA GLY A 465 16.30 1.53 5.23
C GLY A 465 17.25 2.71 5.33
N GLU A 466 18.46 2.59 4.85
CA GLU A 466 19.45 3.68 4.86
C GLU A 466 19.54 4.33 3.48
N ASN A 467 19.73 5.64 3.47
CA ASN A 467 19.89 6.43 2.25
C ASN A 467 21.07 7.42 2.40
N SER A 468 21.60 7.85 1.26
CA SER A 468 22.69 8.83 1.19
C SER A 468 22.56 9.65 -0.10
N ASP A 469 23.38 10.68 -0.30
CA ASP A 469 23.38 11.47 -1.53
C ASP A 469 23.98 10.67 -2.69
N SER A 470 25.11 10.01 -2.47
CA SER A 470 25.81 9.19 -3.48
C SER A 470 26.13 7.80 -2.94
N SER A 471 26.13 6.83 -3.84
CA SER A 471 26.51 5.43 -3.60
C SER A 471 27.60 5.05 -4.59
N VAL A 472 28.77 4.65 -4.08
CA VAL A 472 29.97 4.36 -4.90
C VAL A 472 30.43 2.93 -4.67
N ASN A 473 30.46 2.16 -5.75
CA ASN A 473 30.98 0.80 -5.76
C ASN A 473 32.47 0.80 -6.13
N ILE A 474 33.31 0.27 -5.26
CA ILE A 474 34.77 0.24 -5.45
C ILE A 474 35.31 -1.18 -5.30
N LEU A 475 36.46 -1.42 -5.93
CA LEU A 475 37.24 -2.64 -5.71
C LEU A 475 37.93 -2.58 -4.34
N THR A 476 37.83 -3.65 -3.55
CA THR A 476 38.41 -3.75 -2.19
C THR A 476 39.91 -3.46 -2.16
N GLU A 477 40.64 -3.81 -3.22
CA GLU A 477 42.09 -3.59 -3.31
C GLU A 477 42.50 -2.10 -3.27
N LYS A 478 41.59 -1.19 -3.58
CA LYS A 478 41.81 0.27 -3.67
C LYS A 478 41.11 1.08 -2.59
N GLU A 479 40.53 0.39 -1.62
CA GLU A 479 39.72 0.96 -0.55
C GLU A 479 40.48 2.07 0.20
N ASP A 480 41.69 1.83 0.70
CA ASP A 480 42.46 2.79 1.49
C ASP A 480 42.71 4.10 0.71
N SER A 481 43.10 3.99 -0.57
CA SER A 481 43.36 5.16 -1.41
C SER A 481 42.10 5.98 -1.70
N PHE A 482 40.95 5.30 -1.84
CA PHE A 482 39.66 5.92 -2.04
C PHE A 482 39.20 6.66 -0.76
N LEU A 483 39.23 6.00 0.39
CA LEU A 483 38.82 6.58 1.66
C LEU A 483 39.63 7.82 2.00
N HIS A 484 40.96 7.77 1.89
CA HIS A 484 41.79 8.94 2.14
C HIS A 484 41.45 10.11 1.23
N ALA A 485 41.15 9.83 -0.04
CA ALA A 485 40.80 10.91 -0.97
C ALA A 485 39.39 11.49 -0.73
N MET A 486 38.47 10.70 -0.17
CA MET A 486 37.12 11.17 0.21
C MET A 486 37.16 11.93 1.55
N GLU A 487 37.98 11.51 2.50
CA GLU A 487 38.18 12.20 3.77
C GLU A 487 38.84 13.59 3.59
N ASP A 488 39.69 13.73 2.59
CA ASP A 488 40.34 15.01 2.23
C ASP A 488 39.44 15.93 1.42
N ASP A 489 38.31 15.45 0.88
CA ASP A 489 37.41 16.26 0.07
C ASP A 489 36.42 17.04 0.97
N SER A 490 36.54 18.37 0.95
CA SER A 490 35.70 19.26 1.76
C SER A 490 34.20 19.22 1.43
N ARG A 491 33.82 18.60 0.33
CA ARG A 491 32.43 18.39 -0.09
C ARG A 491 31.80 17.18 0.62
N VAL A 492 32.62 16.24 1.08
CA VAL A 492 32.17 15.03 1.78
C VAL A 492 31.92 15.35 3.25
N GLU A 493 30.69 15.24 3.69
CA GLU A 493 30.30 15.40 5.09
C GLU A 493 30.49 14.10 5.85
N LYS A 494 30.16 12.95 5.21
CA LYS A 494 30.18 11.64 5.82
C LYS A 494 30.36 10.56 4.76
N ILE A 495 31.17 9.55 5.08
CA ILE A 495 31.34 8.36 4.25
C ILE A 495 31.32 7.12 5.16
N TYR A 496 30.63 6.07 4.73
CA TYR A 496 30.54 4.80 5.47
C TYR A 496 30.23 3.64 4.53
N LEU A 497 30.72 2.46 4.91
CA LEU A 497 30.42 1.23 4.21
C LEU A 497 28.96 0.83 4.44
N TYR A 498 28.21 0.62 3.36
CA TYR A 498 26.87 0.03 3.39
C TYR A 498 26.65 -0.83 2.14
N THR A 499 27.07 -2.07 2.23
CA THR A 499 27.02 -3.04 1.12
C THR A 499 25.89 -4.03 1.35
N THR A 500 25.13 -4.36 0.32
CA THR A 500 24.09 -5.38 0.39
C THR A 500 24.50 -6.60 -0.41
N LEU A 501 24.34 -7.79 0.17
CA LEU A 501 24.71 -9.08 -0.41
C LEU A 501 23.68 -10.15 -0.03
N ASP A 502 23.57 -11.18 -0.85
CA ASP A 502 22.71 -12.33 -0.55
C ASP A 502 23.43 -13.37 0.31
N VAL A 503 22.72 -13.84 1.34
CA VAL A 503 23.15 -14.95 2.19
C VAL A 503 21.99 -15.93 2.37
N SER A 504 22.28 -17.17 2.74
CA SER A 504 21.25 -18.18 2.95
C SER A 504 21.23 -18.70 4.39
N HIS A 505 20.04 -19.03 4.88
CA HIS A 505 19.82 -19.67 6.16
C HIS A 505 19.26 -21.08 5.95
N ASN A 506 19.80 -22.07 6.67
CA ASN A 506 19.38 -23.49 6.60
C ASN A 506 19.25 -24.00 5.16
N ASP A 507 18.12 -24.58 4.78
CA ASP A 507 17.86 -25.27 3.53
C ASP A 507 17.63 -24.34 2.31
N GLY A 508 18.29 -23.17 2.30
CA GLY A 508 18.26 -22.26 1.15
C GLY A 508 17.30 -21.08 1.26
N ALA A 509 16.77 -20.78 2.46
CA ALA A 509 16.03 -19.54 2.64
C ALA A 509 16.97 -18.35 2.46
N ASN A 510 16.69 -17.53 1.43
CA ASN A 510 17.51 -16.36 1.11
C ASN A 510 17.20 -15.18 2.01
N LEU A 511 18.27 -14.55 2.50
CA LEU A 511 18.24 -13.31 3.26
C LEU A 511 19.15 -12.29 2.58
N MET A 512 18.69 -11.06 2.45
CA MET A 512 19.51 -9.94 1.99
C MET A 512 20.28 -9.37 3.17
N ALA A 513 21.59 -9.53 3.17
CA ALA A 513 22.48 -9.05 4.23
C ALA A 513 22.96 -7.63 3.93
N SER A 514 22.71 -6.70 4.84
CA SER A 514 23.32 -5.38 4.85
C SER A 514 24.56 -5.41 5.71
N LEU A 515 25.69 -4.94 5.18
CA LEU A 515 26.98 -4.89 5.85
C LEU A 515 27.38 -3.48 6.17
N CYS A 516 27.81 -3.24 7.39
CA CYS A 516 28.36 -1.98 7.84
C CYS A 516 29.50 -2.24 8.84
N ASP A 517 30.53 -1.40 8.87
CA ASP A 517 31.60 -1.52 9.85
C ASP A 517 31.12 -1.10 11.25
N ASP A 518 30.38 0.01 11.34
CA ASP A 518 29.79 0.52 12.57
C ASP A 518 28.40 1.11 12.28
N TYR A 519 27.37 0.43 12.74
CA TYR A 519 25.97 0.85 12.55
C TYR A 519 25.61 2.13 13.31
N SER A 520 26.48 2.64 14.19
CA SER A 520 26.24 3.92 14.89
C SER A 520 26.33 5.13 13.95
N VAL A 521 26.96 4.96 12.79
CA VAL A 521 27.11 6.01 11.78
C VAL A 521 25.86 6.22 10.93
N LEU A 522 24.92 5.28 10.91
CA LEU A 522 23.71 5.39 10.10
C LEU A 522 22.85 6.57 10.55
N ASP A 523 22.25 7.25 9.60
CA ASP A 523 21.32 8.35 9.88
C ASP A 523 19.96 7.80 10.32
N ASN A 524 19.53 6.69 9.76
CA ASN A 524 18.30 6.00 10.14
C ASN A 524 18.52 5.01 11.29
N GLN A 525 18.39 5.47 12.52
CA GLN A 525 18.51 4.63 13.72
C GLN A 525 17.24 3.80 14.05
N ASN A 526 16.19 3.87 13.23
CA ASN A 526 14.92 3.18 13.47
C ASN A 526 14.80 1.81 12.78
N LEU A 527 15.89 1.29 12.21
CA LEU A 527 15.89 0.00 11.53
C LEU A 527 15.77 -1.18 12.49
N ILE A 528 16.26 -1.04 13.73
CA ILE A 528 16.11 -2.07 14.77
C ILE A 528 14.78 -1.89 15.50
N VAL A 529 13.95 -2.94 15.50
CA VAL A 529 12.65 -2.97 16.19
C VAL A 529 12.72 -3.58 17.59
N ASP A 530 13.67 -4.49 17.80
CA ASP A 530 13.95 -5.13 19.11
C ASP A 530 15.42 -5.50 19.20
N GLY A 531 16.02 -5.45 20.39
CA GLY A 531 17.44 -5.71 20.57
C GLY A 531 18.34 -4.52 20.15
N ARG A 532 19.43 -4.82 19.45
CA ARG A 532 20.43 -3.84 19.01
C ARG A 532 21.07 -4.21 17.68
N TYR A 533 21.80 -3.28 17.07
CA TYR A 533 22.66 -3.55 15.91
C TYR A 533 23.78 -4.53 16.23
N PRO A 534 24.25 -5.32 15.23
CA PRO A 534 25.45 -6.14 15.37
C PRO A 534 26.68 -5.27 15.68
N LYS A 535 27.49 -5.72 16.61
CA LYS A 535 28.74 -5.05 17.03
C LYS A 535 29.95 -5.95 16.86
N TYR A 536 29.76 -7.26 16.99
CA TYR A 536 30.82 -8.25 16.94
C TYR A 536 30.68 -9.13 15.69
N ASP A 537 31.77 -9.77 15.28
CA ASP A 537 31.86 -10.60 14.09
C ASP A 537 31.02 -11.89 14.12
N ASN A 538 30.54 -12.27 15.31
CA ASN A 538 29.66 -13.42 15.51
C ASN A 538 28.19 -13.02 15.78
N GLU A 539 27.82 -11.76 15.55
CA GLU A 539 26.46 -11.27 15.77
C GLU A 539 25.75 -10.98 14.46
N ILE A 540 24.43 -11.13 14.51
CA ILE A 540 23.53 -10.83 13.41
C ILE A 540 22.24 -10.17 13.94
N ALA A 541 21.71 -9.17 13.24
CA ALA A 541 20.33 -8.79 13.39
C ALA A 541 19.53 -9.36 12.20
N VAL A 542 18.34 -9.90 12.46
CA VAL A 542 17.53 -10.62 11.47
C VAL A 542 16.22 -9.89 11.26
N GLY A 543 15.69 -9.91 10.04
CA GLY A 543 14.39 -9.32 9.71
C GLY A 543 13.29 -9.82 10.65
N ALA A 544 12.61 -8.89 11.31
CA ALA A 544 11.61 -9.22 12.35
C ALA A 544 10.45 -10.08 11.80
N LYS A 545 10.07 -9.89 10.54
CA LYS A 545 9.06 -10.72 9.86
C LYS A 545 9.58 -12.14 9.69
N TYR A 546 10.78 -12.32 9.15
CA TYR A 546 11.40 -13.62 8.97
C TYR A 546 11.61 -14.33 10.30
N ALA A 547 12.13 -13.61 11.31
CA ALA A 547 12.27 -14.15 12.66
C ALA A 547 10.94 -14.64 13.25
N GLY A 548 9.83 -13.94 12.97
CA GLY A 548 8.48 -14.35 13.36
C GLY A 548 8.01 -15.62 12.62
N GLU A 549 8.30 -15.76 11.33
CA GLU A 549 8.00 -16.95 10.53
C GLU A 549 8.76 -18.18 11.08
N GLU A 550 10.06 -18.03 11.35
CA GLU A 550 10.95 -19.11 11.87
C GLU A 550 10.91 -19.24 13.40
N ARG A 551 10.15 -18.41 14.11
CA ARG A 551 10.03 -18.38 15.59
C ARG A 551 11.35 -18.16 16.33
N LEU A 552 12.25 -17.38 15.74
CA LEU A 552 13.53 -17.02 16.31
C LEU A 552 13.38 -15.95 17.40
N LYS A 553 14.31 -15.91 18.33
CA LYS A 553 14.35 -14.92 19.43
C LYS A 553 15.73 -14.30 19.52
N VAL A 554 15.78 -13.07 20.07
CA VAL A 554 17.06 -12.45 20.43
C VAL A 554 17.77 -13.33 21.46
N GLY A 555 19.04 -13.66 21.17
CA GLY A 555 19.85 -14.60 21.94
C GLY A 555 19.91 -16.02 21.36
N ASP A 556 19.11 -16.36 20.36
CA ASP A 556 19.22 -17.63 19.64
C ASP A 556 20.41 -17.60 18.67
N GLU A 557 20.90 -18.77 18.29
CA GLU A 557 21.90 -18.94 17.23
C GLU A 557 21.22 -19.25 15.89
N ILE A 558 21.70 -18.63 14.82
CA ILE A 558 21.30 -18.89 13.44
C ILE A 558 22.52 -19.26 12.59
N GLU A 559 22.39 -20.27 11.74
CA GLU A 559 23.44 -20.66 10.80
C GLU A 559 23.25 -19.93 9.46
N ILE A 560 24.23 -19.16 9.05
CA ILE A 560 24.23 -18.43 7.77
C ILE A 560 25.28 -19.03 6.87
N ALA A 561 24.92 -19.16 5.61
CA ALA A 561 25.78 -19.69 4.56
C ALA A 561 25.94 -18.68 3.42
N ALA A 562 27.17 -18.55 2.92
CA ALA A 562 27.51 -17.85 1.70
C ALA A 562 28.83 -18.42 1.15
N ASN A 563 29.07 -18.35 -0.15
CA ASN A 563 30.31 -18.80 -0.79
C ASN A 563 30.74 -20.23 -0.39
N GLY A 564 29.79 -21.14 -0.19
CA GLY A 564 30.06 -22.52 0.23
C GLY A 564 30.51 -22.70 1.68
N LYS A 565 30.63 -21.62 2.47
CA LYS A 565 30.96 -21.66 3.90
C LYS A 565 29.71 -21.45 4.74
N LYS A 566 29.70 -22.00 5.96
CA LYS A 566 28.61 -21.87 6.92
C LYS A 566 29.15 -21.49 8.28
N PHE A 567 28.53 -20.51 8.94
CA PHE A 567 28.88 -20.11 10.28
C PHE A 567 27.63 -19.81 11.11
N LYS A 568 27.75 -20.01 12.42
CA LYS A 568 26.71 -19.66 13.39
C LYS A 568 26.93 -18.25 13.91
N TYR A 569 25.84 -17.52 13.99
CA TYR A 569 25.77 -16.15 14.49
C TYR A 569 24.75 -16.05 15.61
N LEU A 570 25.02 -15.22 16.59
CA LEU A 570 24.12 -14.90 17.68
C LEU A 570 23.18 -13.79 17.25
N ILE A 571 21.87 -14.01 17.35
CA ILE A 571 20.87 -12.98 17.06
C ILE A 571 20.91 -11.92 18.14
N CYS A 572 21.38 -10.73 17.82
CA CYS A 572 21.50 -9.59 18.74
C CYS A 572 20.32 -8.60 18.65
N GLY A 573 19.53 -8.68 17.58
CA GLY A 573 18.38 -7.82 17.37
C GLY A 573 17.52 -8.27 16.20
N PHE A 574 16.39 -7.60 16.04
CA PHE A 574 15.50 -7.74 14.91
C PHE A 574 15.45 -6.43 14.13
N THR A 575 15.71 -6.51 12.83
CA THR A 575 15.65 -5.40 11.89
C THR A 575 14.32 -5.35 11.16
N GLN A 576 14.04 -4.25 10.48
CA GLN A 576 12.95 -4.13 9.52
C GLN A 576 13.36 -3.30 8.32
N THR A 577 13.24 -3.87 7.15
CA THR A 577 13.28 -3.19 5.87
C THR A 577 12.27 -3.86 4.94
N SER A 578 12.01 -3.27 3.78
CA SER A 578 11.23 -3.96 2.75
C SER A 578 12.08 -4.86 1.87
N TYR A 579 13.39 -4.88 2.08
CA TYR A 579 14.30 -5.76 1.35
C TYR A 579 13.86 -7.22 1.49
N ASN A 580 13.80 -7.89 0.38
CA ASN A 580 13.31 -9.26 0.28
C ASN A 580 12.00 -9.50 1.06
N LEU A 581 11.09 -8.47 1.07
CA LEU A 581 9.82 -8.46 1.82
C LEU A 581 9.98 -8.75 3.31
N GLY A 582 11.05 -8.22 3.94
CA GLY A 582 11.39 -8.43 5.35
C GLY A 582 12.16 -9.72 5.63
N ARG A 583 12.78 -10.29 4.61
CA ARG A 583 13.77 -11.38 4.71
C ARG A 583 15.15 -10.79 4.54
N ASP A 584 15.53 -9.96 5.48
CA ASP A 584 16.80 -9.25 5.53
C ASP A 584 17.55 -9.61 6.80
N CYS A 585 18.84 -9.30 6.80
CA CYS A 585 19.67 -9.38 7.99
C CYS A 585 20.77 -8.31 7.95
N MET A 586 21.38 -8.07 9.07
CA MET A 586 22.49 -7.13 9.21
C MET A 586 23.66 -7.84 9.87
N LEU A 587 24.84 -7.69 9.29
CA LEU A 587 26.11 -8.23 9.75
C LEU A 587 27.16 -7.14 9.79
N THR A 588 28.14 -7.25 10.67
CA THR A 588 29.35 -6.44 10.52
C THR A 588 30.15 -6.93 9.30
N ARG A 589 30.95 -6.06 8.68
CA ARG A 589 31.89 -6.46 7.63
C ARG A 589 32.71 -7.69 8.02
N LYS A 590 33.35 -7.64 9.20
CA LYS A 590 34.13 -8.77 9.76
C LYS A 590 33.29 -10.04 9.96
N GLY A 591 32.02 -9.85 10.30
CA GLY A 591 31.07 -10.97 10.39
C GLY A 591 30.88 -11.66 9.06
N TYR A 592 30.73 -10.93 7.96
CA TYR A 592 30.59 -11.50 6.62
C TYR A 592 31.90 -12.08 6.07
N GLU A 593 33.05 -11.45 6.36
CA GLU A 593 34.38 -11.93 5.93
C GLU A 593 34.69 -13.38 6.40
N ARG A 594 33.99 -13.87 7.42
CA ARG A 594 34.05 -15.29 7.83
C ARG A 594 33.43 -16.21 6.76
N LEU A 595 32.43 -15.71 6.02
CA LEU A 595 31.70 -16.45 4.98
C LEU A 595 32.40 -16.37 3.62
N GLY A 596 33.10 -15.26 3.32
CA GLY A 596 33.75 -15.03 2.04
C GLY A 596 34.56 -13.75 2.01
N GLU A 597 35.33 -13.57 0.98
CA GLU A 597 36.05 -12.33 0.70
C GLU A 597 35.11 -11.35 -0.01
N LEU A 598 35.24 -10.07 0.31
CA LEU A 598 34.53 -8.99 -0.36
C LEU A 598 35.43 -8.44 -1.47
N THR A 599 35.02 -8.58 -2.70
CA THR A 599 35.76 -8.06 -3.87
C THR A 599 35.33 -6.65 -4.24
N ILE A 600 34.05 -6.33 -3.98
CA ILE A 600 33.43 -5.03 -4.24
C ILE A 600 32.83 -4.52 -2.94
N LEU A 601 33.05 -3.25 -2.66
CA LEU A 601 32.50 -2.54 -1.51
C LEU A 601 31.64 -1.38 -1.99
N ASN A 602 30.48 -1.21 -1.38
CA ASN A 602 29.62 -0.05 -1.64
C ASN A 602 29.76 0.96 -0.49
N TYR A 603 30.18 2.16 -0.81
CA TYR A 603 30.28 3.28 0.11
C TYR A 603 29.14 4.26 -0.12
N HIS A 604 28.43 4.58 0.96
CA HIS A 604 27.45 5.65 1.01
C HIS A 604 28.13 6.95 1.41
N ILE A 605 27.86 8.00 0.65
CA ILE A 605 28.49 9.31 0.82
C ILE A 605 27.41 10.36 0.97
N ASN A 606 27.44 11.11 2.07
CA ASN A 606 26.64 12.30 2.27
C ASN A 606 27.48 13.51 1.92
N LEU A 607 26.93 14.41 1.15
CA LEU A 607 27.60 15.60 0.63
C LEU A 607 27.06 16.87 1.30
N THR A 608 27.83 17.95 1.26
CA THR A 608 27.36 19.25 1.72
C THR A 608 26.24 19.80 0.83
N ASP A 609 25.24 20.47 1.42
CA ASP A 609 23.98 20.94 0.79
C ASP A 609 24.06 21.65 -0.57
N LYS A 610 25.25 22.10 -0.99
CA LYS A 610 25.43 22.83 -2.25
C LYS A 610 26.22 22.08 -3.30
N THR A 611 26.56 20.84 -3.05
CA THR A 611 27.35 20.02 -3.95
C THR A 611 26.45 19.45 -5.05
N ASP A 612 26.86 19.59 -6.29
CA ASP A 612 26.25 18.89 -7.40
C ASP A 612 26.70 17.43 -7.35
N ILE A 613 25.75 16.53 -7.06
CA ILE A 613 26.01 15.12 -6.83
C ILE A 613 26.49 14.43 -8.12
N ASP A 614 25.91 14.79 -9.27
CA ASP A 614 26.25 14.16 -10.54
C ASP A 614 27.65 14.58 -11.01
N ALA A 615 27.98 15.87 -10.86
CA ALA A 615 29.33 16.36 -11.11
C ALA A 615 30.35 15.71 -10.16
N PHE A 616 30.01 15.55 -8.89
CA PHE A 616 30.85 14.85 -7.91
C PHE A 616 31.08 13.39 -8.31
N ASN A 617 30.02 12.66 -8.65
CA ASN A 617 30.10 11.26 -9.07
C ASN A 617 30.95 11.09 -10.34
N GLN A 618 30.84 12.01 -11.29
CA GLN A 618 31.65 11.99 -12.50
C GLN A 618 33.14 12.24 -12.19
N GLU A 619 33.45 13.21 -11.32
CA GLU A 619 34.84 13.45 -10.88
C GLU A 619 35.42 12.24 -10.15
N VAL A 620 34.61 11.54 -9.34
CA VAL A 620 35.01 10.32 -8.65
C VAL A 620 35.31 9.19 -9.65
N LYS A 621 34.44 8.98 -10.64
CA LYS A 621 34.63 8.02 -11.73
C LYS A 621 35.93 8.34 -12.52
N ASP A 622 36.15 9.60 -12.88
CA ASP A 622 37.31 10.00 -13.66
C ASP A 622 38.63 9.83 -12.86
N LYS A 623 38.61 10.20 -11.58
CA LYS A 623 39.78 10.13 -10.70
C LYS A 623 40.17 8.69 -10.34
N PHE A 624 39.20 7.80 -10.23
CA PHE A 624 39.38 6.41 -9.82
C PHE A 624 38.90 5.41 -10.88
N SER A 625 39.06 5.74 -12.16
CA SER A 625 38.58 4.96 -13.32
C SER A 625 38.95 3.46 -13.28
N ASP A 626 40.10 3.10 -12.66
CA ASP A 626 40.57 1.73 -12.51
C ASP A 626 40.01 1.00 -11.27
N SER A 627 39.22 1.68 -10.45
CA SER A 627 38.82 1.17 -9.12
C SER A 627 37.34 1.34 -8.81
N VAL A 628 36.71 2.40 -9.35
CA VAL A 628 35.30 2.68 -9.19
C VAL A 628 34.52 1.99 -10.29
N ILE A 629 33.69 1.06 -9.90
CA ILE A 629 32.84 0.28 -10.82
C ILE A 629 31.59 1.12 -11.18
N ALA A 630 30.98 1.75 -10.18
CA ALA A 630 29.80 2.59 -10.36
C ALA A 630 29.80 3.71 -9.31
N ALA A 631 29.30 4.89 -9.67
CA ALA A 631 28.94 5.95 -8.73
C ALA A 631 27.56 6.46 -9.12
N ILE A 632 26.59 6.27 -8.25
CA ILE A 632 25.18 6.50 -8.50
C ILE A 632 24.68 7.66 -7.63
N ASN A 633 23.94 8.59 -8.23
CA ASN A 633 23.19 9.60 -7.49
C ASN A 633 21.99 8.92 -6.82
N LEU A 634 22.21 8.43 -5.59
CA LEU A 634 21.20 7.66 -4.87
C LEU A 634 20.01 8.54 -4.50
N LYS A 635 20.26 9.82 -4.20
CA LYS A 635 19.20 10.77 -3.87
C LYS A 635 18.20 10.94 -5.03
N THR A 636 18.69 11.25 -6.23
CA THR A 636 17.82 11.38 -7.42
C THR A 636 17.11 10.07 -7.74
N THR A 637 17.79 8.93 -7.65
CA THR A 637 17.18 7.62 -7.85
C THR A 637 16.03 7.37 -6.87
N LEU A 638 16.23 7.67 -5.59
CA LEU A 638 15.21 7.52 -4.57
C LEU A 638 14.08 8.56 -4.72
N GLU A 639 14.38 9.79 -5.13
CA GLU A 639 13.37 10.82 -5.41
C GLU A 639 12.49 10.43 -6.61
N ASN A 640 13.05 9.87 -7.65
CA ASN A 640 12.29 9.37 -8.80
C ASN A 640 11.37 8.21 -8.42
N LEU A 641 11.87 7.24 -7.66
CA LEU A 641 11.04 6.19 -7.08
C LEU A 641 9.93 6.76 -6.19
N ALA A 642 10.28 7.77 -5.40
CA ALA A 642 9.38 8.45 -4.48
C ALA A 642 8.22 9.15 -5.18
N ASN A 643 8.48 9.90 -6.24
CA ASN A 643 7.47 10.65 -6.99
C ASN A 643 6.30 9.77 -7.46
N VAL A 644 6.62 8.55 -7.79
CA VAL A 644 5.68 7.55 -8.19
C VAL A 644 4.75 7.17 -7.02
N TYR A 645 5.30 6.93 -5.84
CA TYR A 645 4.51 6.65 -4.62
C TYR A 645 3.67 7.86 -4.21
N VAL A 646 4.23 9.07 -4.27
CA VAL A 646 3.52 10.32 -3.96
C VAL A 646 2.28 10.49 -4.82
N SER A 647 2.43 10.33 -6.13
CA SER A 647 1.32 10.48 -7.09
C SER A 647 0.19 9.51 -6.78
N LEU A 648 0.52 8.25 -6.55
CA LEU A 648 -0.43 7.20 -6.26
C LEU A 648 -1.11 7.40 -4.90
N MET A 649 -0.34 7.77 -3.86
CA MET A 649 -0.88 8.05 -2.53
C MET A 649 -1.80 9.26 -2.53
N THR A 650 -1.49 10.29 -3.29
CA THR A 650 -2.34 11.48 -3.44
C THR A 650 -3.74 11.10 -3.94
N VAL A 651 -3.83 10.29 -4.98
CA VAL A 651 -5.12 9.84 -5.52
C VAL A 651 -5.89 8.99 -4.51
N ILE A 652 -5.21 8.06 -3.83
CA ILE A 652 -5.85 7.21 -2.82
C ILE A 652 -6.36 8.05 -1.66
N VAL A 653 -5.57 8.97 -1.11
CA VAL A 653 -5.96 9.82 0.02
C VAL A 653 -7.15 10.71 -0.35
N ILE A 654 -7.15 11.32 -1.53
CA ILE A 654 -8.29 12.11 -2.02
C ILE A 654 -9.55 11.25 -2.13
N ALA A 655 -9.47 10.07 -2.72
CA ALA A 655 -10.60 9.15 -2.83
C ALA A 655 -11.17 8.77 -1.45
N VAL A 656 -10.28 8.51 -0.49
CA VAL A 656 -10.62 8.21 0.90
C VAL A 656 -11.36 9.36 1.58
N LEU A 657 -10.87 10.58 1.44
CA LEU A 657 -11.51 11.76 2.01
C LEU A 657 -12.92 11.98 1.41
N ILE A 658 -13.08 11.79 0.11
CA ILE A 658 -14.38 11.87 -0.57
C ILE A 658 -15.33 10.78 -0.03
N ILE A 659 -14.89 9.54 0.06
CA ILE A 659 -15.70 8.43 0.58
C ILE A 659 -16.09 8.70 2.03
N SER A 660 -15.17 9.20 2.85
CA SER A 660 -15.44 9.57 4.25
C SER A 660 -16.48 10.69 4.36
N ALA A 661 -16.41 11.71 3.51
CA ALA A 661 -17.40 12.77 3.45
C ALA A 661 -18.80 12.23 3.09
N VAL A 662 -18.89 11.33 2.10
CA VAL A 662 -20.14 10.66 1.73
C VAL A 662 -20.70 9.86 2.90
N ILE A 663 -19.85 9.09 3.59
CA ILE A 663 -20.24 8.31 4.77
C ILE A 663 -20.81 9.21 5.86
N ILE A 664 -20.16 10.34 6.18
CA ILE A 664 -20.62 11.32 7.18
C ILE A 664 -22.04 11.80 6.84
N VAL A 665 -22.26 12.19 5.59
CA VAL A 665 -23.59 12.65 5.13
C VAL A 665 -24.65 11.60 5.36
N PHE A 666 -24.41 10.36 4.94
CA PHE A 666 -25.39 9.27 5.08
C PHE A 666 -25.62 8.87 6.54
N VAL A 667 -24.59 8.82 7.36
CA VAL A 667 -24.72 8.48 8.78
C VAL A 667 -25.51 9.56 9.53
N LEU A 668 -25.14 10.83 9.34
CA LEU A 668 -25.86 11.94 9.96
C LEU A 668 -27.31 12.02 9.44
N TYR A 669 -27.54 11.76 8.15
CA TYR A 669 -28.88 11.67 7.59
C TYR A 669 -29.74 10.65 8.34
N LEU A 670 -29.21 9.44 8.58
CA LEU A 670 -29.92 8.41 9.31
C LEU A 670 -30.25 8.82 10.74
N LEU A 671 -29.25 9.38 11.43
CA LEU A 671 -29.38 9.75 12.84
C LEU A 671 -30.31 10.93 13.03
N VAL A 672 -30.19 12.01 12.23
CA VAL A 672 -31.07 13.17 12.27
C VAL A 672 -32.50 12.80 11.91
N ARG A 673 -32.69 12.01 10.86
CA ARG A 673 -34.02 11.52 10.46
C ARG A 673 -34.71 10.73 11.58
N THR A 674 -33.94 9.86 12.23
CA THR A 674 -34.45 9.05 13.36
C THR A 674 -34.80 9.93 14.53
N MET A 675 -33.98 10.90 14.89
CA MET A 675 -34.25 11.84 15.96
C MET A 675 -35.47 12.69 15.67
N LEU A 676 -35.58 13.24 14.43
CA LEU A 676 -36.74 14.05 14.01
C LEU A 676 -38.05 13.24 14.12
N ASN A 677 -38.03 11.99 13.62
CA ASN A 677 -39.24 11.15 13.72
C ASN A 677 -39.65 10.82 15.16
N ASN A 678 -38.68 10.64 16.06
CA ASN A 678 -38.98 10.35 17.47
C ASN A 678 -39.42 11.55 18.28
N LYS A 679 -39.06 12.78 17.84
CA LYS A 679 -39.40 14.06 18.51
C LYS A 679 -40.40 14.89 17.74
N LEU A 680 -41.10 14.33 16.76
CA LEU A 680 -42.03 15.08 15.90
C LEU A 680 -43.11 15.78 16.71
N ASN A 681 -43.71 15.09 17.68
CA ASN A 681 -44.73 15.62 18.57
C ASN A 681 -44.19 16.72 19.48
N ASP A 682 -42.97 16.56 20.01
CA ASP A 682 -42.32 17.55 20.85
C ASP A 682 -42.08 18.85 20.08
N TYR A 683 -41.64 18.75 18.80
CA TYR A 683 -41.45 19.90 17.94
C TYR A 683 -42.78 20.60 17.60
N GLY A 684 -43.85 19.86 17.35
CA GLY A 684 -45.17 20.41 17.13
C GLY A 684 -45.69 21.20 18.35
N ILE A 685 -45.47 20.66 19.56
CA ILE A 685 -45.82 21.36 20.81
C ILE A 685 -44.97 22.62 20.97
N MET A 686 -43.66 22.58 20.69
CA MET A 686 -42.79 23.76 20.78
C MET A 686 -43.17 24.83 19.78
N GLU A 687 -43.52 24.50 18.53
CA GLU A 687 -44.05 25.45 17.55
C GLU A 687 -45.37 26.08 17.99
N ALA A 688 -46.27 25.27 18.60
CA ALA A 688 -47.52 25.78 19.19
C ALA A 688 -47.28 26.75 20.38
N LEU A 689 -46.18 26.58 21.11
CA LEU A 689 -45.73 27.47 22.18
C LEU A 689 -44.97 28.71 21.67
N GLY A 690 -44.84 28.89 20.34
CA GLY A 690 -44.25 30.08 19.72
C GLY A 690 -42.77 29.96 19.36
N PHE A 691 -42.14 28.78 19.42
CA PHE A 691 -40.79 28.60 18.89
C PHE A 691 -40.80 28.67 17.36
N THR A 692 -39.85 29.40 16.80
CA THR A 692 -39.68 29.45 15.34
C THR A 692 -39.01 28.22 14.81
N SER A 693 -39.34 27.81 13.58
CA SER A 693 -38.66 26.65 12.93
C SER A 693 -37.13 26.82 12.85
N LYS A 694 -36.63 28.10 12.75
CA LYS A 694 -35.18 28.37 12.79
C LYS A 694 -34.55 28.03 14.15
N GLN A 695 -35.24 28.37 15.25
CA GLN A 695 -34.77 28.04 16.59
C GLN A 695 -34.75 26.51 16.83
N LEU A 696 -35.78 25.80 16.34
CA LEU A 696 -35.84 24.34 16.46
C LEU A 696 -34.77 23.64 15.63
N ILE A 697 -34.45 24.15 14.43
CA ILE A 697 -33.34 23.66 13.60
C ILE A 697 -32.00 23.84 14.34
N LEU A 698 -31.74 25.05 14.84
CA LEU A 698 -30.50 25.35 15.57
C LEU A 698 -30.40 24.54 16.86
N GLN A 699 -31.48 24.39 17.61
CA GLN A 699 -31.54 23.55 18.82
C GLN A 699 -31.27 22.11 18.51
N THR A 700 -31.80 21.59 17.39
CA THR A 700 -31.54 20.24 16.92
C THR A 700 -30.04 20.06 16.57
N ALA A 701 -29.48 20.99 15.80
CA ALA A 701 -28.07 20.94 15.44
C ALA A 701 -27.17 20.99 16.70
N LEU A 702 -27.42 21.94 17.59
CA LEU A 702 -26.68 22.08 18.85
C LEU A 702 -26.81 20.85 19.76
N SER A 703 -27.90 20.07 19.69
CA SER A 703 -28.02 18.86 20.51
C SER A 703 -27.10 17.69 20.09
N PHE A 704 -26.59 17.72 18.86
CA PHE A 704 -25.57 16.76 18.39
C PHE A 704 -24.14 17.20 18.73
N MET A 705 -23.87 18.50 18.89
CA MET A 705 -22.53 19.05 19.01
C MET A 705 -21.76 18.55 20.22
N PRO A 706 -22.32 18.48 21.46
CA PRO A 706 -21.54 18.00 22.60
C PRO A 706 -20.99 16.58 22.40
N THR A 707 -21.80 15.68 21.84
CA THR A 707 -21.38 14.32 21.53
C THR A 707 -20.39 14.28 20.39
N THR A 708 -20.60 15.05 19.33
CA THR A 708 -19.69 15.13 18.17
C THR A 708 -18.34 15.69 18.59
N ILE A 709 -18.29 16.80 19.32
CA ILE A 709 -17.04 17.41 19.80
C ILE A 709 -16.30 16.43 20.71
N LEU A 710 -16.99 15.84 21.70
CA LEU A 710 -16.37 14.88 22.60
C LEU A 710 -15.81 13.65 21.85
N SER A 711 -16.57 13.11 20.89
CA SER A 711 -16.15 11.95 20.11
C SER A 711 -14.99 12.26 19.18
N VAL A 712 -14.96 13.44 18.56
CA VAL A 712 -13.83 13.87 17.72
C VAL A 712 -12.59 14.06 18.58
N VAL A 713 -12.67 14.77 19.71
CA VAL A 713 -11.52 14.97 20.58
C VAL A 713 -10.97 13.62 21.11
N VAL A 714 -11.84 12.78 21.65
CA VAL A 714 -11.45 11.42 22.11
C VAL A 714 -10.94 10.58 20.96
N GLY A 715 -11.58 10.66 19.80
CA GLY A 715 -11.19 9.93 18.60
C GLY A 715 -9.81 10.34 18.09
N LEU A 716 -9.51 11.64 18.02
CA LEU A 716 -8.19 12.14 17.60
C LEU A 716 -7.10 11.70 18.58
N VAL A 717 -7.35 11.81 19.89
CA VAL A 717 -6.37 11.34 20.91
C VAL A 717 -6.12 9.84 20.81
N ILE A 718 -7.17 9.02 20.78
CA ILE A 718 -7.03 7.56 20.66
C ILE A 718 -6.35 7.18 19.34
N SER A 719 -6.75 7.83 18.25
CA SER A 719 -6.19 7.56 16.93
C SER A 719 -4.69 7.86 16.88
N SER A 720 -4.23 8.95 17.50
CA SER A 720 -2.79 9.28 17.55
C SER A 720 -1.94 8.21 18.23
N PHE A 721 -2.48 7.44 19.16
CA PHE A 721 -1.75 6.31 19.77
C PHE A 721 -1.85 5.02 18.96
N ILE A 722 -2.94 4.80 18.24
CA ILE A 722 -3.22 3.52 17.57
C ILE A 722 -2.76 3.53 16.11
N ILE A 723 -2.61 4.72 15.49
CA ILE A 723 -2.45 4.81 14.04
C ILE A 723 -1.14 4.19 13.54
N ASN A 724 -0.01 4.42 14.18
CA ASN A 724 1.27 3.82 13.80
C ASN A 724 1.26 2.28 13.93
N PRO A 725 0.84 1.67 15.05
CA PRO A 725 0.65 0.22 15.14
C PRO A 725 -0.31 -0.35 14.08
N LEU A 726 -1.37 0.39 13.76
CA LEU A 726 -2.35 -0.03 12.77
C LEU A 726 -1.79 0.05 11.34
N THR A 727 -1.03 1.10 11.03
CA THR A 727 -0.32 1.25 9.75
C THR A 727 0.72 0.14 9.58
N ALA A 728 1.49 -0.17 10.62
CA ALA A 728 2.42 -1.30 10.63
C ALA A 728 1.72 -2.63 10.33
N LEU A 729 0.54 -2.88 10.92
CA LEU A 729 -0.23 -4.08 10.63
C LEU A 729 -0.58 -4.20 9.13
N PHE A 730 -0.97 -3.09 8.48
CA PHE A 730 -1.30 -3.10 7.05
C PHE A 730 -0.06 -3.19 6.15
N LEU A 731 1.10 -2.72 6.60
CA LEU A 731 2.38 -2.81 5.89
C LEU A 731 3.19 -4.07 6.27
N SER A 732 2.70 -4.89 7.19
CA SER A 732 3.41 -6.11 7.63
C SER A 732 3.71 -7.08 6.48
N GLY A 733 2.91 -7.07 5.42
CA GLY A 733 3.14 -7.86 4.21
C GLY A 733 4.48 -7.58 3.53
N ILE A 734 4.96 -6.35 3.59
CA ILE A 734 6.24 -5.91 3.01
C ILE A 734 7.41 -5.92 4.02
N GLY A 735 7.24 -6.50 5.20
CA GLY A 735 8.32 -6.59 6.20
C GLY A 735 8.28 -5.52 7.29
N ILE A 736 7.41 -4.53 7.20
CA ILE A 736 7.31 -3.44 8.17
C ILE A 736 6.47 -3.87 9.36
N ILE A 737 7.08 -4.01 10.54
CA ILE A 737 6.43 -4.44 11.79
C ILE A 737 6.17 -3.28 12.75
N LYS A 738 7.02 -2.25 12.70
CA LYS A 738 6.89 -1.05 13.53
C LYS A 738 6.94 0.20 12.65
N CYS A 739 5.87 0.99 12.70
CA CYS A 739 5.81 2.26 11.98
C CYS A 739 6.14 3.42 12.94
N THR A 740 7.01 4.32 12.50
CA THR A 740 7.51 5.48 13.28
C THR A 740 7.16 6.81 12.62
N PHE A 741 6.07 6.87 11.87
CA PHE A 741 5.63 8.07 11.18
C PHE A 741 5.33 9.22 12.14
N THR A 742 5.72 10.41 11.74
CA THR A 742 5.43 11.65 12.45
C THR A 742 3.95 11.96 12.40
N ILE A 743 3.36 12.24 13.56
CA ILE A 743 1.92 12.56 13.66
C ILE A 743 1.73 14.05 13.43
N PRO A 744 1.03 14.48 12.37
CA PRO A 744 0.85 15.89 12.02
C PRO A 744 -0.21 16.55 12.93
N ILE A 745 0.17 16.96 14.15
CA ILE A 745 -0.76 17.46 15.17
C ILE A 745 -1.57 18.65 14.64
N LEU A 746 -0.92 19.60 13.96
CA LEU A 746 -1.60 20.79 13.42
C LEU A 746 -2.68 20.42 12.40
N PHE A 747 -2.33 19.55 11.44
CA PHE A 747 -3.30 19.05 10.45
C PHE A 747 -4.48 18.34 11.13
N ILE A 748 -4.20 17.47 12.09
CA ILE A 748 -5.21 16.68 12.81
C ILE A 748 -6.19 17.60 13.55
N VAL A 749 -5.69 18.66 14.21
CA VAL A 749 -6.54 19.62 14.91
C VAL A 749 -7.41 20.39 13.92
N ILE A 750 -6.84 20.91 12.83
CA ILE A 750 -7.59 21.66 11.80
C ILE A 750 -8.65 20.75 11.15
N ALA A 751 -8.29 19.53 10.77
CA ALA A 751 -9.21 18.57 10.18
C ALA A 751 -10.30 18.13 11.15
N GLY A 752 -9.98 17.98 12.45
CA GLY A 752 -10.95 17.72 13.50
C GLY A 752 -11.98 18.84 13.67
N ILE A 753 -11.53 20.10 13.67
CA ILE A 753 -12.41 21.27 13.68
C ILE A 753 -13.28 21.28 12.41
N GLY A 754 -12.68 21.03 11.25
CA GLY A 754 -13.39 20.91 9.96
C GLY A 754 -14.48 19.83 10.01
N LEU A 755 -14.20 18.67 10.61
CA LEU A 755 -15.16 17.57 10.78
C LEU A 755 -16.36 18.01 11.64
N VAL A 756 -16.11 18.74 12.75
CA VAL A 756 -17.18 19.25 13.63
C VAL A 756 -18.04 20.27 12.89
N ILE A 757 -17.42 21.22 12.18
CA ILE A 757 -18.14 22.23 11.38
C ILE A 757 -18.94 21.56 10.27
N PHE A 758 -18.37 20.61 9.55
CA PHE A 758 -19.04 19.87 8.49
C PHE A 758 -20.25 19.09 9.03
N ALA A 759 -20.09 18.40 10.17
CA ALA A 759 -21.20 17.73 10.84
C ALA A 759 -22.32 18.72 11.24
N PHE A 760 -21.97 19.88 11.77
CA PHE A 760 -22.96 20.93 12.14
C PHE A 760 -23.75 21.41 10.93
N VAL A 761 -23.07 21.74 9.83
CA VAL A 761 -23.71 22.19 8.59
C VAL A 761 -24.68 21.14 8.03
N ILE A 762 -24.24 19.86 8.01
CA ILE A 762 -25.09 18.75 7.53
C ILE A 762 -26.33 18.59 8.43
N VAL A 763 -26.15 18.60 9.75
CA VAL A 763 -27.30 18.48 10.68
C VAL A 763 -28.27 19.63 10.50
N CYS A 764 -27.79 20.85 10.33
CA CYS A 764 -28.64 22.01 10.00
C CYS A 764 -29.42 21.82 8.70
N ALA A 765 -28.74 21.41 7.64
CA ALA A 765 -29.33 21.15 6.32
C ALA A 765 -30.42 20.07 6.37
N LEU A 766 -30.12 18.96 7.05
CA LEU A 766 -31.09 17.86 7.21
C LEU A 766 -32.30 18.24 8.08
N SER A 767 -32.06 19.09 9.07
CA SER A 767 -33.10 19.59 9.98
C SER A 767 -34.04 20.61 9.33
N LEU A 768 -33.74 21.10 8.10
CA LEU A 768 -34.67 21.96 7.33
C LEU A 768 -36.05 21.31 7.09
N LYS A 769 -36.15 19.99 7.21
CA LYS A 769 -37.40 19.25 7.17
C LYS A 769 -38.37 19.68 8.27
N ILE A 770 -37.88 20.23 9.39
CA ILE A 770 -38.72 20.79 10.48
C ILE A 770 -39.67 21.87 9.95
N LYS A 771 -39.25 22.68 8.97
CA LYS A 771 -40.09 23.71 8.35
C LYS A 771 -41.39 23.20 7.68
N LYS A 772 -41.44 21.89 7.36
CA LYS A 772 -42.58 21.24 6.72
C LYS A 772 -43.53 20.58 7.74
N ILE A 773 -43.26 20.69 9.02
CA ILE A 773 -44.11 20.18 10.10
C ILE A 773 -45.29 21.16 10.29
N ALA A 774 -46.48 20.70 10.05
CA ALA A 774 -47.68 21.47 10.34
C ALA A 774 -48.19 21.16 11.75
N PRO A 775 -48.16 22.10 12.71
CA PRO A 775 -48.58 21.88 14.10
C PRO A 775 -49.96 21.30 14.21
N ARG A 776 -50.88 21.74 13.31
CA ARG A 776 -52.28 21.30 13.29
C ARG A 776 -52.46 19.82 13.01
N ALA A 777 -51.63 19.21 12.13
CA ALA A 777 -51.71 17.81 11.77
C ALA A 777 -51.19 16.88 12.87
N LEU A 778 -50.33 17.38 13.77
CA LEU A 778 -49.76 16.61 14.89
C LEU A 778 -50.62 16.62 16.15
N LEU A 779 -51.46 17.66 16.32
CA LEU A 779 -52.36 17.79 17.48
C LEU A 779 -53.71 17.12 17.24
N SER A 780 -54.13 16.93 15.97
CA SER A 780 -55.39 16.29 15.61
C SER A 780 -55.35 14.76 15.61
N GLY A 781 -54.20 14.14 15.74
CA GLY A 781 -54.09 12.68 15.81
C GLY A 781 -54.41 11.93 14.53
N GLU A 782 -54.57 12.61 13.38
CA GLU A 782 -54.78 12.07 12.04
C GLU A 782 -53.47 11.81 11.29
#